data_23ed37bfadf4560b3bd8b3b326c9628d
#
_entry.id   23ed37bfadf4560b3bd8b3b326c9628d
#
_cell.length_a   1.000
_cell.length_b   1.000
_cell.length_c   1.000
_cell.angle_alpha   90.00
_cell.angle_beta   90.00
_cell.angle_gamma   90.00
#
_symmetry.space_group_name_H-M   'P 1'
#
loop_
_entity.id
_entity.type
_entity.pdbx_description
1 polymer ?
#
loop_
_entity_poly.entity_id
_entity_poly.type
_entity_poly.pdbx_seq_one_letter_code
_entity_poly.pdbx_strand_id
1 'polypeptide(L)'
;MSSKSHRKRPLMHIQTYFRALISIAVSAGTLYLAAAILPGLYIEDPLRAFVAAIAISVANALLWPLVIRFALPVAVLTLGLAGFVINAALIWVVVNLIEGMDVTAYWVALVVAFMITLTNTIVMSLLGIDDDDFYYRNVIRRQARKHADASLSEAVPGILFLEIDGLAEPVMRRAIRDGNVPELARWLRSGSHRLEGWECDWSSQTSASQSGILHGSNEDIPAFRWFEKETGTFVVSNHPGGAAEIERRHSDGRGLLAGGGASRGNLVTGDAEHTSFTISALHARPTRGKDYYAYFANPYTVFRTFILSMLDIGRELYAAAQQIRRDVVPRVHRGIRYSLLRAVTVVILRDIAVQTVIADAYAGRPVVYSTFVGYDEVAHHSGIERYDALDVLRGIDQAFGRITHAAETADRPYRVVVLSDHGQSQGATFLSKYGTTLQELVHGACEAAVMENPFGSDEAWGQLSAAVSELVIRKGFVLERITQGHESGDAIVLGPGHELASGEGVEGVRELIKVLASGSLGLIYLDAEPGRRTLEQINATFPHLIPRLVKHKGIGFILVLSEQDGPLAIGAHGVHHLETGRIEGIDPLLPFGPNAARHVLRTSGFAHVADIMVNASFDEQTCEIGAFEELVGSHGGLGGEQMHPFVLFPSEFPWPEEPVVSAEHLHRVLVGWLHDLGHDIARVKHLERLQEEAATS
;
A
#
# COMPACT_ATOMS: atom_id res chain seq x y z
N MET A 1 39.65 -2.51 -18.58
CA MET A 1 40.38 -1.35 -18.05
C MET A 1 39.81 -0.98 -16.72
N SER A 2 40.51 -1.43 -15.68
CA SER A 2 40.19 -1.24 -14.28
C SER A 2 40.80 0.07 -13.79
N SER A 3 40.05 0.96 -13.17
CA SER A 3 40.51 1.99 -12.23
C SER A 3 39.54 3.17 -12.13
N LYS A 4 38.50 3.09 -11.32
CA LYS A 4 37.80 4.28 -10.78
C LYS A 4 36.98 4.05 -9.49
N SER A 5 37.15 2.91 -8.77
CA SER A 5 36.32 2.64 -7.58
C SER A 5 36.91 3.10 -6.23
N HIS A 6 38.09 3.70 -6.20
CA HIS A 6 38.81 3.97 -4.94
C HIS A 6 38.66 5.39 -4.35
N ARG A 7 37.98 6.34 -5.02
CA ARG A 7 37.91 7.75 -4.53
C ARG A 7 36.66 8.10 -3.69
N LYS A 8 35.62 7.26 -3.64
CA LYS A 8 34.41 7.58 -2.85
C LYS A 8 34.47 7.20 -1.36
N ARG A 9 35.40 6.34 -0.94
CA ARG A 9 35.52 5.88 0.46
C ARG A 9 35.83 6.96 1.50
N PRO A 10 36.73 7.95 1.31
CA PRO A 10 37.09 8.90 2.37
C PRO A 10 35.96 9.91 2.69
N LEU A 11 35.19 10.38 1.72
CA LEU A 11 34.09 11.34 1.93
C LEU A 11 32.93 10.72 2.75
N MET A 12 32.66 9.45 2.55
CA MET A 12 31.61 8.70 3.23
C MET A 12 31.90 8.50 4.73
N HIS A 13 33.15 8.33 5.10
CA HIS A 13 33.56 8.26 6.51
C HIS A 13 33.42 9.62 7.23
N ILE A 14 33.72 10.73 6.56
CA ILE A 14 33.60 12.08 7.13
C ILE A 14 32.15 12.41 7.46
N GLN A 15 31.19 12.07 6.59
CA GLN A 15 29.77 12.28 6.85
C GLN A 15 29.27 11.46 8.06
N THR A 16 29.72 10.22 8.21
CA THR A 16 29.33 9.36 9.35
C THR A 16 29.87 9.93 10.68
N TYR A 17 31.12 10.40 10.71
CA TYR A 17 31.66 11.05 11.91
C TYR A 17 30.97 12.36 12.25
N PHE A 18 30.64 13.17 11.24
CA PHE A 18 29.93 14.43 11.42
C PHE A 18 28.52 14.20 12.00
N ARG A 19 27.81 13.18 11.51
CA ARG A 19 26.49 12.76 12.02
C ARG A 19 26.57 12.33 13.50
N ALA A 20 27.52 11.44 13.81
CA ALA A 20 27.71 11.00 15.19
C ALA A 20 28.00 12.18 16.14
N LEU A 21 28.80 13.13 15.70
CA LEU A 21 29.11 14.33 16.48
C LEU A 21 27.88 15.20 16.75
N ILE A 22 27.04 15.40 15.72
CA ILE A 22 25.78 16.14 15.87
C ILE A 22 24.86 15.42 16.85
N SER A 23 24.67 14.10 16.71
CA SER A 23 23.80 13.32 17.62
C SER A 23 24.27 13.39 19.06
N ILE A 24 25.59 13.29 19.30
CA ILE A 24 26.15 13.45 20.64
C ILE A 24 25.93 14.87 21.17
N ALA A 25 26.16 15.91 20.36
CA ALA A 25 25.95 17.30 20.75
C ALA A 25 24.48 17.59 21.08
N VAL A 26 23.55 17.10 20.26
CA VAL A 26 22.11 17.23 20.49
C VAL A 26 21.70 16.50 21.77
N SER A 27 22.19 15.28 21.98
CA SER A 27 21.90 14.50 23.19
C SER A 27 22.45 15.20 24.44
N ALA A 28 23.66 15.75 24.39
CA ALA A 28 24.24 16.50 25.49
C ALA A 28 23.45 17.78 25.81
N GLY A 29 23.07 18.54 24.79
CA GLY A 29 22.21 19.72 24.93
C GLY A 29 20.84 19.38 25.51
N THR A 30 20.23 18.29 25.06
CA THR A 30 18.95 17.81 25.60
C THR A 30 19.07 17.37 27.06
N LEU A 31 20.14 16.62 27.43
CA LEU A 31 20.40 16.25 28.81
C LEU A 31 20.53 17.48 29.73
N TYR A 32 21.31 18.46 29.30
CA TYR A 32 21.51 19.68 30.07
C TYR A 32 20.24 20.52 30.21
N LEU A 33 19.48 20.65 29.14
CA LEU A 33 18.19 21.34 29.14
C LEU A 33 17.17 20.58 30.00
N ALA A 34 17.14 19.26 29.94
CA ALA A 34 16.26 18.42 30.75
C ALA A 34 16.54 18.62 32.26
N ALA A 35 17.80 18.77 32.67
CA ALA A 35 18.16 19.05 34.06
C ALA A 35 17.63 20.41 34.56
N ALA A 36 17.45 21.38 33.66
CA ALA A 36 16.84 22.66 34.00
C ALA A 36 15.31 22.61 34.17
N ILE A 37 14.64 21.59 33.60
CA ILE A 37 13.17 21.52 33.50
C ILE A 37 12.63 20.40 34.40
N LEU A 38 13.32 19.26 34.52
CA LEU A 38 12.83 18.07 35.20
C LEU A 38 13.28 18.03 36.66
N PRO A 39 12.35 18.00 37.62
CA PRO A 39 12.70 17.71 38.99
C PRO A 39 13.23 16.27 39.11
N GLY A 40 14.39 16.10 39.74
CA GLY A 40 15.01 14.80 39.95
C GLY A 40 16.10 14.42 38.93
N LEU A 41 16.45 15.30 38.01
CA LEU A 41 17.70 15.24 37.23
C LEU A 41 18.61 16.39 37.64
N TYR A 42 19.82 16.09 38.10
CA TYR A 42 20.85 17.05 38.41
C TYR A 42 22.09 16.88 37.53
N ILE A 43 22.58 17.96 36.94
CA ILE A 43 23.80 18.01 36.13
C ILE A 43 24.54 19.30 36.47
N GLU A 44 25.72 19.18 37.02
CA GLU A 44 26.49 20.30 37.56
C GLU A 44 26.95 21.29 36.47
N ASP A 45 27.39 20.79 35.33
CA ASP A 45 27.89 21.60 34.22
C ASP A 45 27.66 20.96 32.84
N PRO A 46 27.73 21.74 31.72
CA PRO A 46 27.51 21.23 30.38
C PRO A 46 28.53 20.19 29.91
N LEU A 47 29.76 20.22 30.47
CA LEU A 47 30.80 19.26 30.08
C LEU A 47 30.46 17.86 30.57
N ARG A 48 29.88 17.72 31.76
CA ARG A 48 29.38 16.44 32.27
C ARG A 48 28.24 15.89 31.43
N ALA A 49 27.30 16.76 30.97
CA ALA A 49 26.27 16.34 30.05
C ALA A 49 26.85 15.79 28.74
N PHE A 50 27.92 16.41 28.26
CA PHE A 50 28.62 15.94 27.03
C PHE A 50 29.33 14.58 27.28
N VAL A 51 30.00 14.43 28.40
CA VAL A 51 30.62 13.14 28.81
C VAL A 51 29.56 12.05 28.95
N ALA A 52 28.42 12.36 29.57
CA ALA A 52 27.31 11.42 29.70
C ALA A 52 26.73 11.02 28.32
N ALA A 53 26.56 11.95 27.41
CA ALA A 53 26.08 11.67 26.05
C ALA A 53 27.03 10.75 25.28
N ILE A 54 28.35 10.94 25.41
CA ILE A 54 29.37 10.03 24.86
C ILE A 54 29.28 8.65 25.53
N ALA A 55 29.21 8.61 26.84
CA ALA A 55 29.17 7.35 27.60
C ALA A 55 27.91 6.54 27.26
N ILE A 56 26.73 7.20 27.16
CA ILE A 56 25.47 6.57 26.72
C ILE A 56 25.61 6.04 25.29
N SER A 57 26.21 6.81 24.39
CA SER A 57 26.41 6.40 22.99
C SER A 57 27.33 5.18 22.88
N VAL A 58 28.42 5.17 23.61
CA VAL A 58 29.35 4.04 23.67
C VAL A 58 28.72 2.81 24.34
N ALA A 59 28.01 2.99 25.44
CA ALA A 59 27.30 1.92 26.14
C ALA A 59 26.23 1.30 25.25
N ASN A 60 25.46 2.11 24.53
CA ASN A 60 24.50 1.64 23.53
C ASN A 60 25.21 0.83 22.43
N ALA A 61 26.30 1.31 21.87
CA ALA A 61 27.04 0.60 20.82
C ALA A 61 27.57 -0.77 21.27
N LEU A 62 28.03 -0.90 22.55
CA LEU A 62 28.60 -2.11 23.10
C LEU A 62 27.55 -3.10 23.63
N LEU A 63 26.56 -2.61 24.37
CA LEU A 63 25.58 -3.46 25.06
C LEU A 63 24.42 -3.86 24.13
N TRP A 64 24.11 -3.04 23.13
CA TRP A 64 22.96 -3.26 22.28
C TRP A 64 23.00 -4.60 21.51
N PRO A 65 24.11 -5.04 20.91
CA PRO A 65 24.19 -6.35 20.27
C PRO A 65 23.92 -7.53 21.21
N LEU A 66 24.23 -7.36 22.52
CA LEU A 66 23.91 -8.35 23.53
C LEU A 66 22.45 -8.32 23.94
N VAL A 67 21.89 -7.12 24.11
CA VAL A 67 20.48 -6.91 24.46
C VAL A 67 19.58 -7.48 23.37
N ILE A 68 19.86 -7.24 22.08
CA ILE A 68 19.11 -7.80 20.95
C ILE A 68 19.02 -9.32 21.06
N ARG A 69 20.11 -9.98 21.41
CA ARG A 69 20.15 -11.45 21.44
C ARG A 69 19.20 -12.06 22.48
N PHE A 70 18.99 -11.39 23.61
CA PHE A 70 18.17 -11.89 24.72
C PHE A 70 16.82 -11.23 24.81
N ALA A 71 16.70 -9.95 24.47
CA ALA A 71 15.48 -9.16 24.62
C ALA A 71 14.63 -9.11 23.33
N LEU A 72 15.11 -9.65 22.19
CA LEU A 72 14.37 -9.64 20.93
C LEU A 72 12.94 -10.18 21.03
N PRO A 73 12.68 -11.34 21.65
CA PRO A 73 11.32 -11.83 21.80
C PRO A 73 10.43 -10.87 22.61
N VAL A 74 10.99 -10.25 23.67
CA VAL A 74 10.26 -9.30 24.52
C VAL A 74 10.07 -7.97 23.81
N ALA A 75 11.04 -7.49 23.05
CA ALA A 75 10.92 -6.26 22.26
C ALA A 75 9.83 -6.39 21.20
N VAL A 76 9.74 -7.52 20.49
CA VAL A 76 8.66 -7.81 19.54
C VAL A 76 7.30 -7.86 20.23
N LEU A 77 7.20 -8.58 21.35
CA LEU A 77 5.96 -8.71 22.13
C LEU A 77 5.45 -7.38 22.69
N THR A 78 6.35 -6.45 22.97
CA THR A 78 6.03 -5.13 23.52
C THR A 78 6.05 -4.03 22.47
N LEU A 79 6.05 -4.39 21.17
CA LEU A 79 6.15 -3.43 20.05
C LEU A 79 7.31 -2.42 20.25
N GLY A 80 8.46 -2.91 20.72
CA GLY A 80 9.64 -2.10 20.96
C GLY A 80 9.69 -1.32 22.29
N LEU A 81 8.60 -1.27 23.06
CA LEU A 81 8.59 -0.59 24.38
C LEU A 81 9.64 -1.14 25.35
N ALA A 82 9.90 -2.45 25.33
CA ALA A 82 10.96 -3.04 26.15
C ALA A 82 12.34 -2.46 25.82
N GLY A 83 12.63 -2.22 24.54
CA GLY A 83 13.87 -1.59 24.11
C GLY A 83 14.01 -0.16 24.66
N PHE A 84 12.92 0.61 24.68
CA PHE A 84 12.89 1.93 25.26
C PHE A 84 13.12 1.90 26.79
N VAL A 85 12.50 0.98 27.50
CA VAL A 85 12.70 0.76 28.93
C VAL A 85 14.16 0.40 29.22
N ILE A 86 14.76 -0.47 28.43
CA ILE A 86 16.18 -0.86 28.56
C ILE A 86 17.11 0.35 28.30
N ASN A 87 16.82 1.17 27.29
CA ASN A 87 17.60 2.39 27.02
C ASN A 87 17.50 3.40 28.18
N ALA A 88 16.32 3.56 28.76
CA ALA A 88 16.14 4.41 29.95
C ALA A 88 16.92 3.86 31.16
N ALA A 89 16.96 2.54 31.35
CA ALA A 89 17.78 1.92 32.42
C ALA A 89 19.26 2.19 32.19
N LEU A 90 19.74 2.13 30.96
CA LEU A 90 21.11 2.45 30.60
C LEU A 90 21.44 3.93 30.88
N ILE A 91 20.55 4.86 30.53
CA ILE A 91 20.70 6.29 30.86
C ILE A 91 20.74 6.47 32.37
N TRP A 92 19.85 5.82 33.12
CA TRP A 92 19.81 5.89 34.57
C TRP A 92 21.12 5.42 35.21
N VAL A 93 21.66 4.30 34.74
CA VAL A 93 22.95 3.76 35.24
C VAL A 93 24.13 4.68 34.89
N VAL A 94 24.24 5.10 33.62
CA VAL A 94 25.37 5.91 33.14
C VAL A 94 25.41 7.26 33.83
N VAL A 95 24.23 7.94 33.96
CA VAL A 95 24.17 9.26 34.61
C VAL A 95 24.56 9.16 36.08
N ASN A 96 24.12 8.15 36.82
CA ASN A 96 24.44 7.96 38.24
C ASN A 96 25.87 7.47 38.48
N LEU A 97 26.59 7.03 37.44
CA LEU A 97 28.04 6.67 37.56
C LEU A 97 28.97 7.87 37.37
N ILE A 98 28.46 9.01 36.89
CA ILE A 98 29.28 10.20 36.63
C ILE A 98 29.19 11.14 37.83
N GLU A 99 30.33 11.46 38.45
CA GLU A 99 30.38 12.42 39.54
C GLU A 99 29.82 13.79 39.13
N GLY A 100 28.95 14.35 40.00
CA GLY A 100 28.27 15.62 39.74
C GLY A 100 27.02 15.50 38.88
N MET A 101 26.52 14.28 38.66
CA MET A 101 25.24 13.99 38.05
C MET A 101 24.41 13.06 38.93
N ASP A 102 23.10 13.24 38.93
CA ASP A 102 22.19 12.36 39.68
C ASP A 102 20.81 12.27 39.00
N VAL A 103 20.24 11.08 38.97
CA VAL A 103 18.85 10.81 38.56
C VAL A 103 18.17 10.08 39.71
N THR A 104 17.29 10.79 40.38
CA THR A 104 16.67 10.35 41.65
C THR A 104 15.67 9.20 41.45
N ALA A 105 15.04 9.07 40.30
CA ALA A 105 14.04 8.05 40.04
C ALA A 105 14.08 7.55 38.59
N TYR A 106 13.76 6.28 38.39
CA TYR A 106 13.77 5.63 37.08
C TYR A 106 12.80 6.27 36.05
N TRP A 107 11.63 6.78 36.50
CA TRP A 107 10.70 7.47 35.62
C TRP A 107 11.29 8.76 35.02
N VAL A 108 12.21 9.43 35.73
CA VAL A 108 12.94 10.60 35.21
C VAL A 108 13.83 10.19 34.05
N ALA A 109 14.53 9.05 34.17
CA ALA A 109 15.32 8.49 33.07
C ALA A 109 14.48 8.12 31.86
N LEU A 110 13.25 7.64 32.04
CA LEU A 110 12.28 7.41 30.95
C LEU A 110 11.93 8.72 30.22
N VAL A 111 11.64 9.79 30.96
CA VAL A 111 11.35 11.08 30.36
C VAL A 111 12.58 11.64 29.62
N VAL A 112 13.76 11.50 30.19
CA VAL A 112 15.03 11.91 29.56
C VAL A 112 15.29 11.12 28.28
N ALA A 113 15.09 9.80 28.29
CA ALA A 113 15.19 8.96 27.10
C ALA A 113 14.23 9.41 26.01
N PHE A 114 12.98 9.76 26.39
CA PHE A 114 11.99 10.33 25.49
C PHE A 114 12.46 11.65 24.88
N MET A 115 12.92 12.60 25.72
CA MET A 115 13.39 13.91 25.27
C MET A 115 14.57 13.82 24.31
N ILE A 116 15.56 12.96 24.62
CA ILE A 116 16.74 12.74 23.76
C ILE A 116 16.28 12.19 22.40
N THR A 117 15.43 11.19 22.40
CA THR A 117 14.97 10.58 21.15
C THR A 117 14.14 11.57 20.34
N LEU A 118 13.22 12.29 20.96
CA LEU A 118 12.40 13.31 20.32
C LEU A 118 13.26 14.40 19.67
N THR A 119 14.20 14.98 20.43
CA THR A 119 15.06 16.04 19.93
C THR A 119 15.98 15.56 18.82
N ASN A 120 16.61 14.38 18.97
CA ASN A 120 17.41 13.79 17.90
C ASN A 120 16.57 13.55 16.64
N THR A 121 15.37 12.99 16.76
CA THR A 121 14.48 12.74 15.62
C THR A 121 14.14 14.04 14.88
N ILE A 122 13.78 15.11 15.61
CA ILE A 122 13.45 16.39 15.02
C ILE A 122 14.68 17.01 14.33
N VAL A 123 15.82 17.08 15.01
CA VAL A 123 17.04 17.70 14.47
C VAL A 123 17.56 16.92 13.26
N MET A 124 17.60 15.59 13.31
CA MET A 124 18.06 14.76 12.18
C MET A 124 17.12 14.89 10.99
N SER A 125 15.80 14.90 11.23
CA SER A 125 14.80 15.14 10.18
C SER A 125 14.96 16.50 9.52
N LEU A 126 15.17 17.57 10.29
CA LEU A 126 15.38 18.93 9.77
C LEU A 126 16.69 19.07 8.98
N LEU A 127 17.72 18.33 9.36
CA LEU A 127 19.01 18.33 8.67
C LEU A 127 19.04 17.39 7.45
N GLY A 128 17.97 16.64 7.19
CA GLY A 128 17.91 15.63 6.14
C GLY A 128 18.95 14.50 6.35
N ILE A 129 19.31 14.24 7.61
CA ILE A 129 20.29 13.22 7.98
C ILE A 129 19.54 11.94 8.35
N ASP A 130 19.78 10.86 7.59
CA ASP A 130 19.18 9.56 7.89
C ASP A 130 20.11 8.74 8.79
N ASP A 131 19.71 8.50 10.04
CA ASP A 131 20.49 7.75 11.04
C ASP A 131 20.47 6.23 10.79
N ASP A 132 19.56 5.77 9.94
CA ASP A 132 19.36 4.35 9.68
C ASP A 132 20.49 3.70 8.86
N ASP A 133 21.28 4.48 8.10
CA ASP A 133 22.38 3.99 7.25
C ASP A 133 23.41 3.13 8.01
N PHE A 134 23.76 3.52 9.23
CA PHE A 134 24.73 2.77 10.03
C PHE A 134 24.17 1.44 10.54
N TYR A 135 22.89 1.45 10.94
CA TYR A 135 22.18 0.26 11.39
C TYR A 135 21.97 -0.73 10.25
N TYR A 136 21.52 -0.25 9.09
CA TYR A 136 21.33 -1.08 7.90
C TYR A 136 22.63 -1.77 7.48
N ARG A 137 23.75 -1.05 7.42
CA ARG A 137 25.03 -1.63 6.98
C ARG A 137 25.63 -2.61 7.97
N ASN A 138 25.47 -2.39 9.26
CA ASN A 138 26.17 -3.19 10.27
C ASN A 138 25.32 -4.30 10.87
N VAL A 139 24.03 -4.10 11.06
CA VAL A 139 23.15 -5.06 11.71
C VAL A 139 22.37 -5.84 10.67
N ILE A 140 21.61 -5.14 9.80
CA ILE A 140 20.73 -5.80 8.83
C ILE A 140 21.54 -6.57 7.79
N ARG A 141 22.59 -5.98 7.23
CA ARG A 141 23.50 -6.67 6.29
C ARG A 141 24.14 -7.92 6.91
N ARG A 142 24.52 -7.89 8.19
CA ARG A 142 25.08 -9.05 8.90
C ARG A 142 24.05 -10.15 9.13
N GLN A 143 22.81 -9.79 9.45
CA GLN A 143 21.71 -10.75 9.61
C GLN A 143 21.28 -11.33 8.26
N ALA A 144 21.09 -10.51 7.25
CA ALA A 144 20.70 -10.92 5.90
C ALA A 144 21.72 -11.91 5.30
N ARG A 145 23.02 -11.65 5.43
CA ARG A 145 24.07 -12.57 4.97
C ARG A 145 24.06 -13.94 5.68
N LYS A 146 23.52 -14.05 6.89
CA LYS A 146 23.38 -15.35 7.57
C LYS A 146 22.23 -16.19 7.01
N HIS A 147 21.31 -15.56 6.31
CA HIS A 147 20.13 -16.16 5.69
C HIS A 147 20.21 -16.10 4.15
N ALA A 148 21.31 -15.60 3.60
CA ALA A 148 21.55 -15.61 2.16
C ALA A 148 21.63 -17.07 1.68
N ASP A 149 20.84 -17.35 0.66
CA ASP A 149 20.87 -18.66 0.01
C ASP A 149 22.10 -18.70 -0.91
N ALA A 150 23.08 -19.50 -0.55
CA ALA A 150 24.32 -19.66 -1.31
C ALA A 150 24.10 -20.26 -2.73
N SER A 151 22.89 -20.74 -3.02
CA SER A 151 22.52 -21.29 -4.32
C SER A 151 22.11 -20.20 -5.34
N LEU A 152 21.77 -18.99 -4.88
CA LEU A 152 21.35 -17.90 -5.75
C LEU A 152 22.58 -17.28 -6.44
N SER A 153 22.61 -17.32 -7.77
CA SER A 153 23.71 -16.72 -8.56
C SER A 153 23.76 -15.21 -8.37
N GLU A 154 24.79 -14.72 -7.67
CA GLU A 154 25.05 -13.28 -7.49
C GLU A 154 25.38 -12.55 -8.81
N ALA A 155 25.63 -13.30 -9.88
CA ALA A 155 26.00 -12.76 -11.19
C ALA A 155 24.80 -12.15 -11.96
N VAL A 156 23.58 -12.62 -11.70
CA VAL A 156 22.37 -12.12 -12.37
C VAL A 156 21.83 -10.93 -11.58
N PRO A 157 21.68 -9.74 -12.22
CA PRO A 157 21.09 -8.58 -11.55
C PRO A 157 19.68 -8.85 -11.06
N GLY A 158 19.34 -8.40 -9.85
CA GLY A 158 17.98 -8.48 -9.33
C GLY A 158 17.15 -7.26 -9.70
N ILE A 159 15.82 -7.36 -9.51
CA ILE A 159 14.90 -6.22 -9.65
C ILE A 159 14.18 -5.96 -8.33
N LEU A 160 14.11 -4.68 -7.96
CA LEU A 160 13.27 -4.17 -6.89
C LEU A 160 12.10 -3.42 -7.51
N PHE A 161 10.90 -3.99 -7.47
CA PHE A 161 9.65 -3.34 -7.84
C PHE A 161 9.07 -2.65 -6.61
N LEU A 162 8.93 -1.32 -6.68
CA LEU A 162 8.41 -0.48 -5.61
C LEU A 162 7.12 0.16 -6.09
N GLU A 163 5.99 -0.34 -5.61
CA GLU A 163 4.67 0.14 -6.00
C GLU A 163 4.24 1.29 -5.09
N ILE A 164 3.77 2.39 -5.71
CA ILE A 164 3.03 3.45 -5.04
C ILE A 164 1.56 3.24 -5.39
N ASP A 165 0.81 2.72 -4.45
CA ASP A 165 -0.60 2.41 -4.58
C ASP A 165 -1.42 3.65 -4.94
N GLY A 166 -2.31 3.52 -5.94
CA GLY A 166 -3.29 4.51 -6.34
C GLY A 166 -2.76 5.80 -6.99
N LEU A 167 -1.48 5.86 -7.40
CA LEU A 167 -0.88 7.08 -7.94
C LEU A 167 -0.97 7.13 -9.47
N ALA A 168 -1.77 8.06 -9.98
CA ALA A 168 -1.89 8.29 -11.41
C ALA A 168 -0.63 8.92 -12.05
N GLU A 169 -0.34 8.55 -13.31
CA GLU A 169 0.78 9.09 -14.10
C GLU A 169 0.73 10.62 -14.23
N PRO A 170 -0.41 11.26 -14.53
CA PRO A 170 -0.48 12.71 -14.61
C PRO A 170 -0.16 13.41 -13.27
N VAL A 171 -0.60 12.83 -12.14
CA VAL A 171 -0.27 13.34 -10.79
C VAL A 171 1.24 13.18 -10.52
N MET A 172 1.83 12.04 -10.89
CA MET A 172 3.27 11.82 -10.75
C MET A 172 4.07 12.85 -11.55
N ARG A 173 3.70 13.13 -12.81
CA ARG A 173 4.37 14.15 -13.63
C ARG A 173 4.26 15.55 -13.03
N ARG A 174 3.09 15.91 -12.48
CA ARG A 174 2.92 17.18 -11.76
C ARG A 174 3.78 17.22 -10.49
N ALA A 175 3.79 16.15 -9.70
CA ALA A 175 4.60 16.04 -8.49
C ALA A 175 6.12 16.17 -8.75
N ILE A 176 6.61 15.59 -9.87
CA ILE A 176 8.00 15.74 -10.34
C ILE A 176 8.31 17.20 -10.69
N ARG A 177 7.44 17.83 -11.50
CA ARG A 177 7.60 19.22 -11.93
C ARG A 177 7.61 20.18 -10.75
N ASP A 178 6.74 19.96 -9.78
CA ASP A 178 6.51 20.83 -8.63
C ASP A 178 7.48 20.54 -7.45
N GLY A 179 8.40 19.56 -7.63
CA GLY A 179 9.46 19.24 -6.68
C GLY A 179 9.01 18.45 -5.44
N ASN A 180 7.88 17.75 -5.52
CA ASN A 180 7.38 16.90 -4.43
C ASN A 180 8.10 15.56 -4.32
N VAL A 181 8.73 15.07 -5.41
CA VAL A 181 9.46 13.81 -5.47
C VAL A 181 10.89 14.03 -6.01
N PRO A 182 11.78 14.66 -5.21
CA PRO A 182 13.10 15.08 -5.67
C PRO A 182 14.04 13.91 -6.05
N GLU A 183 13.93 12.74 -5.42
CA GLU A 183 14.75 11.58 -5.74
C GLU A 183 14.37 10.99 -7.11
N LEU A 184 13.09 10.73 -7.36
CA LEU A 184 12.59 10.24 -8.64
C LEU A 184 12.83 11.26 -9.76
N ALA A 185 12.63 12.54 -9.46
CA ALA A 185 12.96 13.63 -10.40
C ALA A 185 14.47 13.66 -10.76
N ARG A 186 15.36 13.32 -9.83
CA ARG A 186 16.80 13.21 -10.08
C ARG A 186 17.10 12.06 -11.05
N TRP A 187 16.44 10.90 -10.93
CA TRP A 187 16.63 9.76 -11.83
C TRP A 187 16.25 10.12 -13.27
N LEU A 188 15.11 10.79 -13.46
CA LEU A 188 14.68 11.26 -14.78
C LEU A 188 15.64 12.31 -15.36
N ARG A 189 16.03 13.31 -14.56
CA ARG A 189 16.98 14.36 -15.03
C ARG A 189 18.35 13.81 -15.38
N SER A 190 18.79 12.76 -14.72
CA SER A 190 20.07 12.10 -15.03
C SER A 190 20.00 11.22 -16.28
N GLY A 191 18.81 10.96 -16.81
CA GLY A 191 18.58 10.03 -17.91
C GLY A 191 18.75 8.56 -17.54
N SER A 192 18.90 8.24 -16.25
CA SER A 192 19.03 6.85 -15.78
C SER A 192 17.72 6.07 -15.85
N HIS A 193 16.58 6.76 -15.78
CA HIS A 193 15.23 6.17 -15.85
C HIS A 193 14.35 6.93 -16.84
N ARG A 194 13.30 6.24 -17.31
CA ARG A 194 12.20 6.77 -18.11
C ARG A 194 10.89 6.58 -17.37
N LEU A 195 9.91 7.45 -17.60
CA LEU A 195 8.56 7.39 -17.05
C LEU A 195 7.57 7.21 -18.19
N GLU A 196 6.86 6.10 -18.20
CA GLU A 196 5.83 5.76 -19.17
C GLU A 196 4.50 5.48 -18.44
N GLY A 197 3.38 5.84 -19.07
CA GLY A 197 2.05 5.51 -18.59
C GLY A 197 1.58 4.19 -19.16
N TRP A 198 0.63 3.55 -18.46
CA TRP A 198 -0.11 2.41 -18.96
C TRP A 198 -1.59 2.54 -18.59
N GLU A 199 -2.46 1.74 -19.18
CA GLU A 199 -3.91 1.78 -18.93
C GLU A 199 -4.32 0.51 -18.20
N CYS A 200 -4.90 0.64 -16.99
CA CYS A 200 -5.38 -0.51 -16.23
C CYS A 200 -6.73 -1.02 -16.73
N ASP A 201 -7.19 -2.15 -16.19
CA ASP A 201 -8.46 -2.77 -16.56
C ASP A 201 -9.66 -2.09 -15.88
N TRP A 202 -10.87 -2.36 -16.34
CA TRP A 202 -12.08 -2.24 -15.55
C TRP A 202 -12.25 -3.55 -14.76
N SER A 203 -12.16 -3.63 -13.45
CA SER A 203 -12.09 -2.54 -12.45
C SER A 203 -10.66 -2.02 -12.25
N SER A 204 -10.51 -0.71 -12.10
CA SER A 204 -9.26 -0.06 -11.71
C SER A 204 -9.07 -0.18 -10.19
N GLN A 205 -8.76 -1.38 -9.73
CA GLN A 205 -8.69 -1.76 -8.31
C GLN A 205 -7.37 -2.49 -8.02
N THR A 206 -6.85 -2.32 -6.80
CA THR A 206 -5.63 -2.98 -6.33
C THR A 206 -5.67 -4.50 -6.56
N SER A 207 -6.81 -5.15 -6.26
CA SER A 207 -6.94 -6.60 -6.41
C SER A 207 -6.82 -7.08 -7.86
N ALA A 208 -7.49 -6.40 -8.79
CA ALA A 208 -7.43 -6.74 -10.21
C ALA A 208 -6.05 -6.41 -10.79
N SER A 209 -5.50 -5.24 -10.46
CA SER A 209 -4.21 -4.80 -10.97
C SER A 209 -3.07 -5.64 -10.41
N GLN A 210 -2.98 -5.85 -9.09
CA GLN A 210 -1.91 -6.67 -8.50
C GLN A 210 -1.99 -8.14 -8.93
N SER A 211 -3.20 -8.73 -9.05
CA SER A 211 -3.33 -10.09 -9.58
C SER A 211 -2.81 -10.16 -11.02
N GLY A 212 -3.20 -9.21 -11.88
CA GLY A 212 -2.73 -9.12 -13.25
C GLY A 212 -1.22 -8.90 -13.34
N ILE A 213 -0.64 -7.99 -12.55
CA ILE A 213 0.80 -7.69 -12.55
C ILE A 213 1.61 -8.86 -11.99
N LEU A 214 1.19 -9.49 -10.91
CA LEU A 214 1.96 -10.50 -10.19
C LEU A 214 1.77 -11.92 -10.73
N HIS A 215 0.55 -12.29 -11.14
CA HIS A 215 0.24 -13.61 -11.68
C HIS A 215 0.05 -13.66 -13.19
N GLY A 216 -0.15 -12.50 -13.85
CA GLY A 216 -0.42 -12.38 -15.28
C GLY A 216 -1.86 -12.71 -15.65
N SER A 217 -2.78 -12.71 -14.68
CA SER A 217 -4.21 -12.85 -14.89
C SER A 217 -4.97 -12.11 -13.78
N ASN A 218 -6.03 -11.40 -14.18
CA ASN A 218 -7.02 -10.80 -13.30
C ASN A 218 -8.45 -11.11 -13.79
N GLU A 219 -8.60 -12.24 -14.47
CA GLU A 219 -9.90 -12.72 -14.93
C GLU A 219 -10.82 -12.95 -13.73
N ASP A 220 -12.09 -12.58 -13.89
CA ASP A 220 -13.13 -12.77 -12.87
C ASP A 220 -12.88 -12.07 -11.53
N ILE A 221 -12.20 -10.90 -11.59
CA ILE A 221 -12.11 -9.93 -10.48
C ILE A 221 -12.90 -8.67 -10.88
N PRO A 222 -14.24 -8.66 -10.71
CA PRO A 222 -15.08 -7.57 -11.23
C PRO A 222 -14.98 -6.26 -10.46
N ALA A 223 -14.56 -6.30 -9.19
CA ALA A 223 -14.42 -5.16 -8.30
C ALA A 223 -13.56 -5.49 -7.08
N PHE A 224 -13.38 -4.54 -6.15
CA PHE A 224 -12.69 -4.77 -4.88
C PHE A 224 -13.48 -5.71 -3.96
N ARG A 225 -14.81 -5.68 -4.06
CA ARG A 225 -15.74 -6.57 -3.34
C ARG A 225 -16.92 -6.95 -4.24
N TRP A 226 -17.29 -8.23 -4.21
CA TRP A 226 -18.42 -8.75 -5.01
C TRP A 226 -19.13 -9.88 -4.29
N PHE A 227 -20.30 -10.23 -4.82
CA PHE A 227 -21.10 -11.34 -4.32
C PHE A 227 -21.14 -12.47 -5.36
N GLU A 228 -20.82 -13.67 -4.93
CA GLU A 228 -20.89 -14.88 -5.76
C GLU A 228 -22.22 -15.58 -5.53
N LYS A 229 -23.10 -15.54 -6.51
CA LYS A 229 -24.44 -16.10 -6.41
C LYS A 229 -24.45 -17.62 -6.24
N GLU A 230 -23.49 -18.32 -6.86
CA GLU A 230 -23.34 -19.78 -6.85
C GLU A 230 -23.06 -20.30 -5.43
N THR A 231 -22.20 -19.60 -4.73
CA THR A 231 -21.80 -19.97 -3.37
C THR A 231 -22.63 -19.24 -2.30
N GLY A 232 -23.26 -18.13 -2.67
CA GLY A 232 -23.98 -17.24 -1.76
C GLY A 232 -23.04 -16.49 -0.80
N THR A 233 -21.79 -16.24 -1.21
CA THR A 233 -20.76 -15.63 -0.36
C THR A 233 -20.26 -14.30 -0.93
N PHE A 234 -19.73 -13.44 -0.05
CA PHE A 234 -19.04 -12.25 -0.45
C PHE A 234 -17.54 -12.52 -0.56
N VAL A 235 -16.94 -12.05 -1.63
CA VAL A 235 -15.48 -11.96 -1.75
C VAL A 235 -15.08 -10.50 -1.53
N VAL A 236 -14.18 -10.26 -0.59
CA VAL A 236 -13.65 -8.94 -0.24
C VAL A 236 -12.14 -9.02 -0.34
N SER A 237 -11.56 -8.27 -1.27
CA SER A 237 -10.17 -8.44 -1.68
C SER A 237 -9.16 -8.20 -0.55
N ASN A 238 -9.41 -7.23 0.33
CA ASN A 238 -8.54 -6.95 1.48
C ASN A 238 -8.82 -7.82 2.71
N HIS A 239 -9.78 -8.76 2.62
CA HIS A 239 -9.99 -9.76 3.64
C HIS A 239 -9.07 -10.98 3.37
N PRO A 240 -8.40 -11.55 4.39
CA PRO A 240 -7.48 -12.68 4.18
C PRO A 240 -8.08 -13.86 3.40
N GLY A 241 -9.34 -14.20 3.67
CA GLY A 241 -10.06 -15.26 2.94
C GLY A 241 -10.32 -14.89 1.48
N GLY A 242 -10.72 -13.65 1.18
CA GLY A 242 -10.94 -13.16 -0.18
C GLY A 242 -9.64 -13.08 -0.97
N ALA A 243 -8.58 -12.52 -0.36
CA ALA A 243 -7.24 -12.49 -1.00
C ALA A 243 -6.69 -13.89 -1.27
N ALA A 244 -6.86 -14.84 -0.33
CA ALA A 244 -6.44 -16.23 -0.52
C ALA A 244 -7.23 -16.92 -1.64
N GLU A 245 -8.51 -16.60 -1.81
CA GLU A 245 -9.33 -17.13 -2.90
C GLU A 245 -8.89 -16.55 -4.26
N ILE A 246 -8.59 -15.25 -4.34
CA ILE A 246 -8.00 -14.62 -5.53
C ILE A 246 -6.68 -15.30 -5.87
N GLU A 247 -5.78 -15.45 -4.90
CA GLU A 247 -4.50 -16.16 -5.08
C GLU A 247 -4.70 -17.56 -5.64
N ARG A 248 -5.61 -18.34 -5.04
CA ARG A 248 -5.89 -19.72 -5.44
C ARG A 248 -6.39 -19.84 -6.90
N ARG A 249 -7.13 -18.85 -7.39
CA ARG A 249 -7.66 -18.84 -8.76
C ARG A 249 -6.61 -18.46 -9.79
N HIS A 250 -5.64 -17.62 -9.43
CA HIS A 250 -4.72 -17.01 -10.39
C HIS A 250 -3.28 -17.53 -10.31
N SER A 251 -2.87 -18.10 -9.16
CA SER A 251 -1.53 -18.67 -9.00
C SER A 251 -1.39 -19.97 -9.82
N ASP A 252 -0.38 -20.01 -10.67
CA ASP A 252 0.04 -21.19 -11.43
C ASP A 252 1.46 -21.67 -11.03
N GLY A 253 2.02 -21.12 -9.96
CA GLY A 253 3.38 -21.37 -9.49
C GLY A 253 4.48 -20.67 -10.30
N ARG A 254 4.11 -19.82 -11.27
CA ARG A 254 5.00 -19.12 -12.19
C ARG A 254 4.79 -17.60 -12.20
N GLY A 255 4.29 -17.04 -11.09
CA GLY A 255 4.13 -15.62 -10.91
C GLY A 255 5.44 -14.85 -11.01
N LEU A 256 5.35 -13.52 -11.07
CA LEU A 256 6.48 -12.59 -11.23
C LEU A 256 7.58 -12.79 -10.17
N LEU A 257 7.22 -13.28 -8.98
CA LEU A 257 8.10 -13.46 -7.83
C LEU A 257 8.51 -14.91 -7.58
N ALA A 258 8.12 -15.85 -8.45
CA ALA A 258 8.53 -17.25 -8.34
C ALA A 258 10.06 -17.40 -8.40
N GLY A 259 10.61 -18.45 -7.77
CA GLY A 259 12.06 -18.74 -7.79
C GLY A 259 12.91 -17.91 -6.84
N GLY A 260 12.49 -17.80 -5.59
CA GLY A 260 13.23 -17.15 -4.51
C GLY A 260 12.94 -15.67 -4.34
N GLY A 261 11.89 -15.16 -4.98
CA GLY A 261 11.45 -13.77 -4.85
C GLY A 261 10.76 -13.46 -3.51
N ALA A 262 10.53 -12.19 -3.26
CA ALA A 262 9.91 -11.69 -2.03
C ALA A 262 8.73 -10.75 -2.31
N SER A 263 7.60 -10.99 -1.61
CA SER A 263 6.37 -10.19 -1.62
C SER A 263 6.21 -9.46 -0.29
N ARG A 264 6.06 -8.12 -0.33
CA ARG A 264 6.07 -7.26 0.85
C ARG A 264 4.90 -6.27 0.84
N GLY A 265 3.92 -6.50 1.70
CA GLY A 265 2.76 -5.62 1.83
C GLY A 265 1.76 -5.71 0.67
N ASN A 266 1.82 -6.74 -0.15
CA ASN A 266 0.97 -6.92 -1.31
C ASN A 266 -0.35 -7.62 -0.94
N LEU A 267 -1.33 -7.55 -1.82
CA LEU A 267 -2.58 -8.29 -1.65
C LEU A 267 -2.36 -9.78 -1.95
N VAL A 268 -1.64 -10.12 -3.02
CA VAL A 268 -1.30 -11.47 -3.45
C VAL A 268 0.21 -11.71 -3.45
N THR A 269 0.63 -12.98 -3.44
CA THR A 269 2.06 -13.32 -3.28
C THR A 269 2.86 -13.21 -4.57
N GLY A 270 2.24 -13.35 -5.75
CA GLY A 270 2.95 -13.50 -7.01
C GLY A 270 3.88 -14.72 -7.04
N ASP A 271 3.50 -15.79 -6.34
CA ASP A 271 4.26 -17.04 -6.13
C ASP A 271 5.62 -16.82 -5.43
N ALA A 272 5.74 -15.79 -4.60
CA ALA A 272 6.95 -15.54 -3.82
C ALA A 272 7.17 -16.58 -2.72
N GLU A 273 8.41 -17.06 -2.58
CA GLU A 273 8.80 -17.94 -1.47
C GLU A 273 8.90 -17.20 -0.12
N HIS A 274 9.10 -15.87 -0.18
CA HIS A 274 9.30 -15.02 1.00
C HIS A 274 8.23 -13.97 1.09
N THR A 275 7.27 -14.16 1.98
CA THR A 275 6.15 -13.24 2.18
C THR A 275 6.23 -12.55 3.54
N SER A 276 5.83 -11.26 3.60
CA SER A 276 5.55 -10.54 4.85
C SER A 276 4.50 -9.49 4.60
N PHE A 277 3.53 -9.39 5.51
CA PHE A 277 2.39 -8.48 5.40
C PHE A 277 1.60 -8.65 4.09
N THR A 278 1.71 -9.81 3.45
CA THR A 278 0.96 -10.19 2.25
C THR A 278 -0.36 -10.81 2.67
N ILE A 279 -1.48 -10.23 2.21
CA ILE A 279 -2.81 -10.54 2.76
C ILE A 279 -3.21 -11.99 2.45
N SER A 280 -3.03 -12.46 1.22
CA SER A 280 -3.36 -13.84 0.81
C SER A 280 -2.56 -14.91 1.58
N ALA A 281 -1.31 -14.59 1.95
CA ALA A 281 -0.43 -15.50 2.66
C ALA A 281 -0.79 -15.75 4.13
N LEU A 282 -1.70 -14.96 4.71
CA LEU A 282 -2.08 -15.08 6.11
C LEU A 282 -2.83 -16.39 6.42
N HIS A 283 -3.49 -16.99 5.44
CA HIS A 283 -4.16 -18.30 5.56
C HIS A 283 -3.20 -19.49 5.37
N ALA A 284 -2.13 -19.30 4.64
CA ALA A 284 -1.05 -20.28 4.55
C ALA A 284 -0.14 -20.12 5.77
N ARG A 285 0.24 -21.22 6.43
CA ARG A 285 1.15 -21.17 7.59
C ARG A 285 2.33 -20.27 7.27
N PRO A 286 2.59 -19.20 8.03
CA PRO A 286 3.61 -18.24 7.69
C PRO A 286 4.95 -18.96 7.59
N THR A 287 5.53 -18.98 6.40
CA THR A 287 6.92 -19.36 6.20
C THR A 287 7.76 -18.40 7.07
N ARG A 288 8.64 -18.95 7.88
CA ARG A 288 9.37 -18.30 8.97
C ARG A 288 10.19 -17.08 8.52
N GLY A 289 9.52 -16.00 8.06
CA GLY A 289 10.17 -14.71 7.82
C GLY A 289 10.59 -14.09 9.15
N LYS A 290 11.89 -14.18 9.47
CA LYS A 290 12.47 -13.52 10.65
C LYS A 290 12.89 -12.07 10.33
N ASP A 291 12.65 -11.61 9.12
CA ASP A 291 13.30 -10.42 8.56
C ASP A 291 12.78 -9.12 9.18
N TYR A 292 11.48 -9.02 9.47
CA TYR A 292 10.91 -7.86 10.15
C TYR A 292 11.21 -7.78 11.65
N TYR A 293 11.72 -8.87 12.28
CA TYR A 293 12.16 -8.79 13.69
C TYR A 293 13.32 -7.82 13.89
N ALA A 294 14.12 -7.62 12.86
CA ALA A 294 15.22 -6.65 12.91
C ALA A 294 14.70 -5.23 13.15
N TYR A 295 13.49 -4.90 12.66
CA TYR A 295 12.83 -3.61 12.92
C TYR A 295 12.56 -3.40 14.41
N PHE A 296 11.93 -4.37 15.07
CA PHE A 296 11.59 -4.27 16.49
C PHE A 296 12.82 -4.45 17.42
N ALA A 297 13.90 -4.97 16.86
CA ALA A 297 15.16 -5.11 17.60
C ALA A 297 15.89 -3.78 17.83
N ASN A 298 15.58 -2.75 17.06
CA ASN A 298 16.15 -1.42 17.22
C ASN A 298 15.17 -0.48 17.94
N PRO A 299 15.34 -0.21 19.25
CA PRO A 299 14.42 0.65 20.00
C PRO A 299 14.42 2.09 19.50
N TYR A 300 15.55 2.56 18.94
CA TYR A 300 15.63 3.90 18.37
C TYR A 300 14.68 4.00 17.17
N THR A 301 14.72 3.03 16.23
CA THR A 301 13.83 3.02 15.07
C THR A 301 12.37 2.94 15.48
N VAL A 302 12.01 2.02 16.38
CA VAL A 302 10.62 1.87 16.84
C VAL A 302 10.12 3.13 17.54
N PHE A 303 10.96 3.72 18.39
CA PHE A 303 10.58 4.92 19.13
C PHE A 303 10.50 6.16 18.22
N ARG A 304 11.42 6.28 17.25
CA ARG A 304 11.33 7.29 16.20
C ARG A 304 10.01 7.15 15.41
N THR A 305 9.68 5.92 14.99
CA THR A 305 8.42 5.65 14.27
C THR A 305 7.21 6.00 15.13
N PHE A 306 7.24 5.72 16.44
CA PHE A 306 6.18 6.12 17.36
C PHE A 306 6.03 7.65 17.43
N ILE A 307 7.14 8.40 17.55
CA ILE A 307 7.11 9.88 17.55
C ILE A 307 6.57 10.40 16.21
N LEU A 308 7.05 9.85 15.08
CA LEU A 308 6.57 10.26 13.76
C LEU A 308 5.08 9.96 13.58
N SER A 309 4.59 8.85 14.12
CA SER A 309 3.15 8.53 14.13
C SER A 309 2.35 9.55 14.94
N MET A 310 2.83 9.95 16.11
CA MET A 310 2.18 11.00 16.92
C MET A 310 2.16 12.35 16.20
N LEU A 311 3.25 12.71 15.53
CA LEU A 311 3.33 13.92 14.72
C LEU A 311 2.39 13.87 13.52
N ASP A 312 2.28 12.71 12.86
CA ASP A 312 1.38 12.51 11.72
C ASP A 312 -0.09 12.61 12.15
N ILE A 313 -0.48 11.99 13.28
CA ILE A 313 -1.81 12.18 13.87
C ILE A 313 -2.12 13.66 14.12
N GLY A 314 -1.17 14.39 14.71
CA GLY A 314 -1.33 15.84 14.95
C GLY A 314 -1.49 16.64 13.65
N ARG A 315 -0.71 16.32 12.62
CA ARG A 315 -0.80 16.94 11.28
C ARG A 315 -2.15 16.65 10.64
N GLU A 316 -2.63 15.40 10.71
CA GLU A 316 -3.91 15.00 10.16
C GLU A 316 -5.08 15.74 10.81
N LEU A 317 -5.13 15.77 12.14
CA LEU A 317 -6.17 16.49 12.87
C LEU A 317 -6.14 18.00 12.54
N TYR A 318 -4.95 18.58 12.38
CA TYR A 318 -4.79 19.96 11.97
C TYR A 318 -5.27 20.19 10.53
N ALA A 319 -4.89 19.29 9.58
CA ALA A 319 -5.31 19.38 8.19
C ALA A 319 -6.83 19.26 8.04
N ALA A 320 -7.46 18.31 8.75
CA ALA A 320 -8.90 18.15 8.80
C ALA A 320 -9.61 19.40 9.34
N ALA A 321 -9.10 19.97 10.44
CA ALA A 321 -9.64 21.21 11.00
C ALA A 321 -9.50 22.40 10.04
N GLN A 322 -8.38 22.49 9.29
CA GLN A 322 -8.19 23.53 8.27
C GLN A 322 -9.14 23.37 7.08
N GLN A 323 -9.43 22.14 6.64
CA GLN A 323 -10.43 21.91 5.58
C GLN A 323 -11.82 22.39 6.01
N ILE A 324 -12.24 22.06 7.23
CA ILE A 324 -13.52 22.51 7.78
C ILE A 324 -13.55 24.03 7.88
N ARG A 325 -12.49 24.65 8.44
CA ARG A 325 -12.42 26.11 8.64
C ARG A 325 -12.43 26.90 7.33
N ARG A 326 -11.85 26.34 6.25
CA ARG A 326 -11.77 26.97 4.93
C ARG A 326 -12.92 26.59 4.01
N ASP A 327 -13.86 25.79 4.49
CA ASP A 327 -14.98 25.24 3.74
C ASP A 327 -14.57 24.59 2.42
N VAL A 328 -13.51 23.78 2.46
CA VAL A 328 -13.01 23.06 1.28
C VAL A 328 -14.02 21.98 0.88
N VAL A 329 -14.39 21.95 -0.38
CA VAL A 329 -15.33 20.98 -0.98
C VAL A 329 -14.67 20.40 -2.23
N PRO A 330 -14.79 19.09 -2.52
CA PRO A 330 -15.40 18.05 -1.69
C PRO A 330 -14.56 17.71 -0.44
N ARG A 331 -15.20 17.18 0.59
CA ARG A 331 -14.55 16.65 1.80
C ARG A 331 -15.38 15.55 2.43
N VAL A 332 -14.68 14.61 3.07
CA VAL A 332 -15.27 13.56 3.90
C VAL A 332 -14.87 13.75 5.36
N HIS A 333 -15.56 13.05 6.28
CA HIS A 333 -15.27 13.16 7.70
C HIS A 333 -13.96 12.46 8.06
N ARG A 334 -13.00 13.22 8.64
CA ARG A 334 -11.68 12.73 9.07
C ARG A 334 -11.52 12.93 10.58
N GLY A 335 -11.82 11.88 11.34
CA GLY A 335 -11.76 11.89 12.81
C GLY A 335 -10.52 11.18 13.35
N ILE A 336 -10.46 11.02 14.68
CA ILE A 336 -9.33 10.40 15.38
C ILE A 336 -9.09 8.95 14.93
N ARG A 337 -10.13 8.19 14.60
CA ARG A 337 -10.01 6.80 14.11
C ARG A 337 -9.24 6.76 12.80
N TYR A 338 -9.61 7.62 11.86
CA TYR A 338 -8.88 7.77 10.60
C TYR A 338 -7.43 8.24 10.84
N SER A 339 -7.20 9.23 11.72
CA SER A 339 -5.85 9.70 12.00
C SER A 339 -4.93 8.60 12.56
N LEU A 340 -5.49 7.65 13.34
CA LEU A 340 -4.75 6.48 13.83
C LEU A 340 -4.45 5.49 12.69
N LEU A 341 -5.44 5.17 11.85
CA LEU A 341 -5.26 4.29 10.69
C LEU A 341 -4.21 4.86 9.73
N ARG A 342 -4.31 6.14 9.41
CA ARG A 342 -3.34 6.86 8.60
C ARG A 342 -1.92 6.78 9.18
N ALA A 343 -1.73 6.99 10.47
CA ALA A 343 -0.40 6.89 11.09
C ALA A 343 0.19 5.49 10.96
N VAL A 344 -0.64 4.44 11.01
CA VAL A 344 -0.19 3.07 10.77
C VAL A 344 0.25 2.90 9.31
N THR A 345 -0.55 3.27 8.34
CA THR A 345 -0.28 3.07 6.91
C THR A 345 0.86 3.95 6.40
N VAL A 346 0.83 5.24 6.73
CA VAL A 346 1.79 6.23 6.22
C VAL A 346 3.15 6.18 6.90
N VAL A 347 3.21 5.79 8.20
CA VAL A 347 4.45 5.83 8.97
C VAL A 347 4.95 4.43 9.29
N ILE A 348 4.15 3.62 9.99
CA ILE A 348 4.60 2.32 10.52
C ILE A 348 4.83 1.32 9.38
N LEU A 349 3.83 1.09 8.52
CA LEU A 349 3.94 0.11 7.44
C LEU A 349 4.99 0.53 6.41
N ARG A 350 5.09 1.83 6.09
CA ARG A 350 6.16 2.35 5.22
C ARG A 350 7.55 2.06 5.80
N ASP A 351 7.79 2.34 7.08
CA ASP A 351 9.10 2.11 7.69
C ASP A 351 9.44 0.61 7.75
N ILE A 352 8.46 -0.26 8.01
CA ILE A 352 8.63 -1.71 7.95
C ILE A 352 8.94 -2.17 6.52
N ALA A 353 8.20 -1.68 5.51
CA ALA A 353 8.41 -2.00 4.10
C ALA A 353 9.84 -1.63 3.66
N VAL A 354 10.30 -0.42 3.99
CA VAL A 354 11.68 0.00 3.69
C VAL A 354 12.71 -0.95 4.28
N GLN A 355 12.53 -1.35 5.54
CA GLN A 355 13.50 -2.24 6.21
C GLN A 355 13.50 -3.65 5.62
N THR A 356 12.34 -4.18 5.30
CA THR A 356 12.23 -5.52 4.71
C THR A 356 12.82 -5.56 3.30
N VAL A 357 12.55 -4.56 2.46
CA VAL A 357 13.13 -4.46 1.10
C VAL A 357 14.66 -4.31 1.18
N ILE A 358 15.19 -3.50 2.10
CA ILE A 358 16.64 -3.38 2.31
C ILE A 358 17.25 -4.70 2.78
N ALA A 359 16.58 -5.42 3.67
CA ALA A 359 17.03 -6.73 4.12
C ALA A 359 17.04 -7.75 2.97
N ASP A 360 16.03 -7.76 2.11
CA ASP A 360 15.95 -8.62 0.92
C ASP A 360 17.07 -8.30 -0.08
N ALA A 361 17.36 -7.02 -0.30
CA ALA A 361 18.47 -6.61 -1.16
C ALA A 361 19.82 -7.12 -0.59
N TYR A 362 20.05 -7.03 0.71
CA TYR A 362 21.27 -7.57 1.32
C TYR A 362 21.28 -9.10 1.41
N ALA A 363 20.13 -9.76 1.42
CA ALA A 363 20.01 -11.20 1.31
C ALA A 363 20.23 -11.73 -0.12
N GLY A 364 20.30 -10.84 -1.12
CA GLY A 364 20.52 -11.19 -2.51
C GLY A 364 19.29 -11.75 -3.20
N ARG A 365 18.05 -11.41 -2.75
CA ARG A 365 16.81 -11.88 -3.38
C ARG A 365 16.77 -11.49 -4.86
N PRO A 366 16.38 -12.41 -5.76
CA PRO A 366 16.40 -12.13 -7.21
C PRO A 366 15.38 -11.07 -7.62
N VAL A 367 14.17 -11.12 -7.05
CA VAL A 367 13.08 -10.19 -7.34
C VAL A 367 12.38 -9.84 -6.03
N VAL A 368 12.10 -8.57 -5.82
CA VAL A 368 11.33 -8.08 -4.66
C VAL A 368 10.22 -7.19 -5.18
N TYR A 369 9.00 -7.39 -4.70
CA TYR A 369 7.88 -6.49 -4.98
C TYR A 369 7.28 -6.00 -3.66
N SER A 370 7.18 -4.69 -3.52
CA SER A 370 6.68 -4.07 -2.27
C SER A 370 5.73 -2.92 -2.56
N THR A 371 4.55 -2.97 -1.94
CA THR A 371 3.49 -1.96 -2.05
C THR A 371 3.59 -0.92 -0.93
N PHE A 372 3.50 0.36 -1.29
CA PHE A 372 3.46 1.52 -0.40
C PHE A 372 2.07 2.15 -0.44
N VAL A 373 1.19 1.72 0.44
CA VAL A 373 -0.26 2.06 0.45
C VAL A 373 -0.59 3.47 0.95
N GLY A 374 0.38 4.19 1.53
CA GLY A 374 0.09 5.43 2.26
C GLY A 374 -0.46 6.57 1.41
N TYR A 375 -0.11 6.65 0.12
CA TYR A 375 -0.61 7.70 -0.76
C TYR A 375 -2.09 7.46 -1.09
N ASP A 376 -2.45 6.23 -1.48
CA ASP A 376 -3.81 5.85 -1.80
C ASP A 376 -4.77 6.15 -0.66
N GLU A 377 -4.46 5.68 0.54
CA GLU A 377 -5.26 5.89 1.76
C GLU A 377 -5.50 7.38 2.04
N VAL A 378 -4.46 8.21 1.91
CA VAL A 378 -4.60 9.64 2.19
C VAL A 378 -5.32 10.37 1.06
N ALA A 379 -5.10 9.99 -0.19
CA ALA A 379 -5.78 10.58 -1.33
C ALA A 379 -7.29 10.31 -1.32
N HIS A 380 -7.73 9.14 -0.89
CA HIS A 380 -9.14 8.80 -0.67
C HIS A 380 -9.85 9.80 0.24
N HIS A 381 -9.21 10.22 1.32
CA HIS A 381 -9.84 11.06 2.34
C HIS A 381 -9.58 12.56 2.17
N SER A 382 -8.46 12.93 1.56
CA SER A 382 -8.09 14.34 1.44
C SER A 382 -8.18 14.88 0.02
N GLY A 383 -8.00 14.04 -0.98
CA GLY A 383 -7.89 14.37 -2.40
C GLY A 383 -6.49 14.16 -2.96
N ILE A 384 -6.42 13.80 -4.25
CA ILE A 384 -5.24 13.28 -4.93
C ILE A 384 -4.03 14.22 -4.98
N GLU A 385 -4.23 15.53 -4.98
CA GLU A 385 -3.18 16.55 -5.05
C GLU A 385 -3.22 17.53 -3.87
N ARG A 386 -3.86 17.13 -2.78
CA ARG A 386 -3.83 17.93 -1.55
C ARG A 386 -2.45 17.88 -0.92
N TYR A 387 -2.14 18.93 -0.16
CA TYR A 387 -0.84 19.05 0.52
C TYR A 387 -0.49 17.81 1.37
N ASP A 388 -1.48 17.27 2.08
CA ASP A 388 -1.35 16.10 2.94
C ASP A 388 -1.04 14.83 2.12
N ALA A 389 -1.65 14.61 0.96
CA ALA A 389 -1.33 13.50 0.04
C ALA A 389 0.06 13.67 -0.59
N LEU A 390 0.41 14.88 -1.02
CA LEU A 390 1.73 15.18 -1.59
C LEU A 390 2.86 15.10 -0.54
N ASP A 391 2.58 15.38 0.75
CA ASP A 391 3.56 15.19 1.83
C ASP A 391 3.84 13.69 2.08
N VAL A 392 2.82 12.84 1.99
CA VAL A 392 3.00 11.38 2.03
C VAL A 392 3.84 10.89 0.84
N LEU A 393 3.54 11.38 -0.37
CA LEU A 393 4.31 11.04 -1.56
C LEU A 393 5.79 11.44 -1.44
N ARG A 394 6.06 12.61 -0.86
CA ARG A 394 7.44 13.04 -0.53
C ARG A 394 8.12 12.09 0.46
N GLY A 395 7.38 11.60 1.46
CA GLY A 395 7.89 10.60 2.41
C GLY A 395 8.22 9.26 1.76
N ILE A 396 7.44 8.84 0.76
CA ILE A 396 7.70 7.64 -0.05
C ILE A 396 8.94 7.85 -0.95
N ASP A 397 9.07 8.99 -1.61
CA ASP A 397 10.24 9.35 -2.42
C ASP A 397 11.55 9.28 -1.61
N GLN A 398 11.55 9.81 -0.38
CA GLN A 398 12.69 9.70 0.54
C GLN A 398 12.96 8.24 0.93
N ALA A 399 11.92 7.43 1.12
CA ALA A 399 12.06 6.01 1.39
C ALA A 399 12.74 5.27 0.22
N PHE A 400 12.37 5.59 -1.00
CA PHE A 400 13.00 5.04 -2.21
C PHE A 400 14.48 5.44 -2.35
N GLY A 401 14.83 6.66 -1.98
CA GLY A 401 16.23 7.07 -1.89
C GLY A 401 17.04 6.20 -0.92
N ARG A 402 16.48 5.84 0.24
CA ARG A 402 17.12 4.92 1.21
C ARG A 402 17.29 3.51 0.65
N ILE A 403 16.24 2.96 0.03
CA ILE A 403 16.27 1.62 -0.57
C ILE A 403 17.32 1.57 -1.68
N THR A 404 17.34 2.55 -2.58
CA THR A 404 18.29 2.62 -3.70
C THR A 404 19.73 2.72 -3.20
N HIS A 405 19.97 3.55 -2.18
CA HIS A 405 21.31 3.67 -1.59
C HIS A 405 21.77 2.34 -0.94
N ALA A 406 20.87 1.60 -0.29
CA ALA A 406 21.18 0.27 0.24
C ALA A 406 21.45 -0.74 -0.89
N ALA A 407 20.63 -0.73 -1.94
CA ALA A 407 20.78 -1.59 -3.12
C ALA A 407 22.13 -1.38 -3.85
N GLU A 408 22.62 -0.12 -3.93
CA GLU A 408 23.96 0.20 -4.48
C GLU A 408 25.12 -0.47 -3.71
N THR A 409 24.90 -0.84 -2.45
CA THR A 409 25.91 -1.46 -1.57
C THR A 409 25.66 -2.95 -1.33
N ALA A 410 24.64 -3.52 -1.93
CA ALA A 410 24.35 -4.95 -1.88
C ALA A 410 25.37 -5.76 -2.69
N ASP A 411 25.50 -7.05 -2.36
CA ASP A 411 26.45 -7.94 -3.05
C ASP A 411 25.94 -8.31 -4.47
N ARG A 412 24.59 -8.43 -4.64
CA ARG A 412 23.90 -8.54 -5.93
C ARG A 412 23.64 -7.12 -6.49
N PRO A 413 23.94 -6.83 -7.77
CA PRO A 413 23.50 -5.58 -8.39
C PRO A 413 21.96 -5.57 -8.58
N TYR A 414 21.32 -4.45 -8.31
CA TYR A 414 19.88 -4.29 -8.46
C TYR A 414 19.50 -3.22 -9.47
N ARG A 415 18.40 -3.48 -10.18
CA ARG A 415 17.63 -2.52 -10.94
C ARG A 415 16.41 -2.12 -10.13
N VAL A 416 16.13 -0.83 -10.04
CA VAL A 416 14.96 -0.33 -9.29
C VAL A 416 13.92 0.12 -10.30
N VAL A 417 12.70 -0.37 -10.11
CA VAL A 417 11.52 0.01 -10.89
C VAL A 417 10.49 0.55 -9.91
N VAL A 418 9.94 1.73 -10.19
CA VAL A 418 8.84 2.30 -9.42
C VAL A 418 7.61 2.28 -10.31
N LEU A 419 6.47 1.79 -9.79
CA LEU A 419 5.24 1.70 -10.56
C LEU A 419 4.04 2.02 -9.69
N SER A 420 2.89 2.19 -10.31
CA SER A 420 1.58 2.13 -9.65
C SER A 420 0.71 1.10 -10.34
N ASP A 421 -0.19 0.52 -9.59
CA ASP A 421 -1.15 -0.50 -10.03
C ASP A 421 -2.39 0.10 -10.68
N HIS A 422 -2.87 1.23 -10.19
CA HIS A 422 -3.91 2.09 -10.76
C HIS A 422 -3.64 3.54 -10.38
N GLY A 423 -4.51 4.45 -10.82
CA GLY A 423 -4.54 5.82 -10.35
C GLY A 423 -5.76 6.09 -9.49
N GLN A 424 -5.95 7.34 -9.10
CA GLN A 424 -7.19 7.85 -8.51
C GLN A 424 -7.67 9.06 -9.30
N SER A 425 -8.99 9.24 -9.37
CA SER A 425 -9.65 10.46 -9.85
C SER A 425 -10.27 11.20 -8.68
N GLN A 426 -10.25 12.53 -8.74
CA GLN A 426 -10.91 13.36 -7.74
C GLN A 426 -12.37 13.57 -8.07
N GLY A 427 -13.24 13.66 -7.05
CA GLY A 427 -14.64 14.06 -7.25
C GLY A 427 -15.41 14.20 -5.95
N ALA A 428 -16.61 14.78 -6.06
CA ALA A 428 -17.53 14.80 -4.94
C ALA A 428 -18.17 13.42 -4.73
N THR A 429 -18.43 13.03 -3.49
CA THR A 429 -19.15 11.79 -3.21
C THR A 429 -20.58 11.88 -3.77
N PHE A 430 -21.14 10.75 -4.15
CA PHE A 430 -22.51 10.69 -4.71
C PHE A 430 -23.51 11.27 -3.69
N LEU A 431 -23.37 10.93 -2.43
CA LEU A 431 -24.18 11.47 -1.35
C LEU A 431 -24.03 12.98 -1.21
N SER A 432 -22.80 13.50 -1.20
CA SER A 432 -22.56 14.95 -1.01
C SER A 432 -23.08 15.78 -2.19
N LYS A 433 -23.04 15.26 -3.43
CA LYS A 433 -23.44 15.96 -4.65
C LYS A 433 -24.94 15.87 -4.92
N TYR A 434 -25.57 14.74 -4.62
CA TYR A 434 -26.95 14.44 -5.01
C TYR A 434 -27.92 14.25 -3.84
N GLY A 435 -27.41 14.20 -2.59
CA GLY A 435 -28.21 14.03 -1.37
C GLY A 435 -28.84 12.64 -1.23
N THR A 436 -28.33 11.64 -1.98
CA THR A 436 -28.79 10.25 -1.96
C THR A 436 -27.61 9.32 -2.22
N THR A 437 -27.67 8.10 -1.73
CA THR A 437 -26.72 7.04 -2.04
C THR A 437 -27.18 6.20 -3.23
N LEU A 438 -26.28 5.38 -3.81
CA LEU A 438 -26.65 4.41 -4.84
C LEU A 438 -27.66 3.39 -4.30
N GLN A 439 -27.48 2.96 -3.05
CA GLN A 439 -28.37 2.04 -2.34
C GLN A 439 -29.78 2.61 -2.21
N GLU A 440 -29.91 3.86 -1.77
CA GLU A 440 -31.20 4.56 -1.66
C GLU A 440 -31.88 4.75 -3.03
N LEU A 441 -31.07 5.02 -4.06
CA LEU A 441 -31.58 5.16 -5.44
C LEU A 441 -32.20 3.84 -5.94
N VAL A 442 -31.51 2.70 -5.69
CA VAL A 442 -31.99 1.35 -6.03
C VAL A 442 -33.19 0.98 -5.19
N HIS A 443 -33.15 1.20 -3.86
CA HIS A 443 -34.27 0.95 -2.96
C HIS A 443 -35.54 1.66 -3.43
N GLY A 444 -35.44 2.95 -3.73
CA GLY A 444 -36.57 3.73 -4.21
C GLY A 444 -37.04 3.39 -5.64
N ALA A 445 -36.25 2.64 -6.41
CA ALA A 445 -36.61 2.16 -7.74
C ALA A 445 -37.29 0.78 -7.70
N CYS A 446 -36.87 -0.08 -6.78
CA CYS A 446 -37.35 -1.46 -6.64
C CYS A 446 -38.51 -1.58 -5.63
N GLU A 447 -38.70 -0.59 -4.74
CA GLU A 447 -39.60 -0.67 -3.57
C GLU A 447 -39.38 -1.94 -2.72
N ALA A 448 -38.15 -2.43 -2.69
CA ALA A 448 -37.73 -3.65 -2.04
C ALA A 448 -36.60 -3.37 -1.03
N ALA A 449 -36.43 -4.26 -0.06
CA ALA A 449 -35.33 -4.15 0.90
C ALA A 449 -33.97 -4.30 0.21
N VAL A 450 -33.08 -3.35 0.48
CA VAL A 450 -31.70 -3.33 -0.06
C VAL A 450 -30.72 -3.43 1.09
N MET A 451 -29.73 -4.28 0.94
CA MET A 451 -28.63 -4.37 1.88
C MET A 451 -27.62 -3.23 1.58
N GLU A 452 -27.34 -2.44 2.60
CA GLU A 452 -26.27 -1.47 2.55
C GLU A 452 -24.90 -2.16 2.55
N ASN A 453 -23.87 -1.49 1.98
CA ASN A 453 -22.51 -2.02 1.98
C ASN A 453 -21.96 -2.17 3.42
N PRO A 454 -21.78 -3.41 3.95
CA PRO A 454 -21.36 -3.61 5.33
C PRO A 454 -19.84 -3.50 5.52
N PHE A 455 -19.06 -3.43 4.44
CA PHE A 455 -17.59 -3.61 4.48
C PHE A 455 -16.81 -2.30 4.69
N GLY A 456 -17.49 -1.14 4.70
CA GLY A 456 -16.80 0.16 4.77
C GLY A 456 -16.03 0.50 3.49
N SER A 457 -15.40 1.67 3.47
CA SER A 457 -14.65 2.19 2.32
C SER A 457 -13.13 2.11 2.47
N ASP A 458 -12.60 1.91 3.69
CA ASP A 458 -11.16 1.94 3.95
C ASP A 458 -10.49 0.63 3.53
N GLU A 459 -9.64 0.67 2.51
CA GLU A 459 -8.89 -0.48 2.00
C GLU A 459 -7.74 -0.91 2.93
N ALA A 460 -7.23 0.02 3.71
CA ALA A 460 -6.14 -0.18 4.66
C ALA A 460 -6.41 -1.19 5.78
N TRP A 461 -7.67 -1.57 6.03
CA TRP A 461 -8.00 -2.61 7.02
C TRP A 461 -7.34 -3.96 6.71
N GLY A 462 -7.17 -4.31 5.44
CA GLY A 462 -6.48 -5.53 5.05
C GLY A 462 -5.01 -5.52 5.46
N GLN A 463 -4.32 -4.42 5.20
CA GLN A 463 -2.91 -4.22 5.57
C GLN A 463 -2.73 -4.22 7.10
N LEU A 464 -3.67 -3.61 7.83
CA LEU A 464 -3.67 -3.61 9.27
C LEU A 464 -3.93 -5.04 9.81
N SER A 465 -4.86 -5.77 9.21
CA SER A 465 -5.13 -7.17 9.55
C SER A 465 -3.91 -8.05 9.33
N ALA A 466 -3.19 -7.85 8.20
CA ALA A 466 -1.96 -8.54 7.90
C ALA A 466 -0.88 -8.24 8.95
N ALA A 467 -0.68 -6.96 9.27
CA ALA A 467 0.30 -6.54 10.26
C ALA A 467 0.00 -7.12 11.66
N VAL A 468 -1.25 -7.05 12.09
CA VAL A 468 -1.66 -7.57 13.40
C VAL A 468 -1.59 -9.10 13.43
N SER A 469 -2.03 -9.79 12.38
CA SER A 469 -1.96 -11.26 12.29
C SER A 469 -0.51 -11.75 12.40
N GLU A 470 0.41 -11.19 11.63
CA GLU A 470 1.82 -11.58 11.70
C GLU A 470 2.45 -11.31 13.07
N LEU A 471 2.04 -10.24 13.76
CA LEU A 471 2.52 -9.91 15.10
C LEU A 471 1.93 -10.82 16.19
N VAL A 472 0.66 -11.28 16.05
CA VAL A 472 -0.08 -12.06 17.07
C VAL A 472 0.17 -13.55 16.98
N ILE A 473 0.32 -14.13 15.79
CA ILE A 473 0.52 -15.58 15.54
C ILE A 473 1.64 -16.18 16.42
N ARG A 474 2.44 -15.37 17.09
CA ARG A 474 3.53 -15.78 17.98
C ARG A 474 3.31 -15.56 19.47
N LYS A 475 2.08 -15.67 19.97
CA LYS A 475 1.76 -15.75 21.43
C LYS A 475 2.22 -14.53 22.23
N GLY A 476 1.59 -13.38 22.00
CA GLY A 476 1.70 -12.23 22.89
C GLY A 476 0.41 -12.10 23.74
N PHE A 477 0.50 -12.46 25.03
CA PHE A 477 -0.60 -12.45 26.00
C PHE A 477 -1.43 -11.14 26.04
N VAL A 478 -0.88 -10.02 25.65
CA VAL A 478 -1.55 -8.72 25.66
C VAL A 478 -2.37 -8.50 24.40
N LEU A 479 -1.89 -8.92 23.24
CA LEU A 479 -2.60 -8.76 21.96
C LEU A 479 -3.75 -9.77 21.83
N GLU A 480 -3.57 -11.00 22.27
CA GLU A 480 -4.58 -12.07 22.26
C GLU A 480 -5.89 -11.63 22.97
N ARG A 481 -5.79 -10.79 23.99
CA ARG A 481 -6.94 -10.26 24.73
C ARG A 481 -7.69 -9.15 23.99
N ILE A 482 -7.01 -8.46 23.06
CA ILE A 482 -7.58 -7.37 22.22
C ILE A 482 -8.24 -7.95 20.97
N THR A 483 -7.78 -9.11 20.49
CA THR A 483 -8.20 -9.72 19.23
C THR A 483 -9.26 -10.83 19.41
N GLN A 484 -9.62 -11.18 20.64
CA GLN A 484 -10.71 -12.13 20.92
C GLN A 484 -12.00 -11.71 20.21
N GLY A 485 -12.53 -12.57 19.34
CA GLY A 485 -13.73 -12.31 18.56
C GLY A 485 -13.50 -11.80 17.12
N HIS A 486 -12.22 -11.64 16.70
CA HIS A 486 -11.85 -11.20 15.34
C HIS A 486 -11.02 -12.26 14.60
N GLU A 487 -11.12 -13.52 14.99
CA GLU A 487 -10.35 -14.62 14.41
C GLU A 487 -11.14 -15.28 13.28
N SER A 488 -10.53 -15.37 12.10
CA SER A 488 -11.03 -16.18 10.99
C SER A 488 -9.92 -17.17 10.60
N GLY A 489 -10.08 -18.43 11.04
CA GLY A 489 -9.01 -19.41 10.93
C GLY A 489 -7.77 -19.01 11.74
N ASP A 490 -6.59 -18.97 11.10
CA ASP A 490 -5.32 -18.55 11.72
C ASP A 490 -5.06 -17.03 11.59
N ALA A 491 -5.94 -16.26 10.93
CA ALA A 491 -5.78 -14.82 10.69
C ALA A 491 -6.68 -13.99 11.60
N ILE A 492 -6.17 -12.80 12.00
CA ILE A 492 -6.95 -11.79 12.71
C ILE A 492 -7.49 -10.82 11.67
N VAL A 493 -8.81 -10.65 11.65
CA VAL A 493 -9.50 -9.79 10.71
C VAL A 493 -10.02 -8.57 11.45
N LEU A 494 -9.60 -7.40 10.99
CA LEU A 494 -10.02 -6.11 11.51
C LEU A 494 -10.84 -5.38 10.45
N GLY A 495 -11.80 -4.58 10.89
CA GLY A 495 -12.65 -3.78 10.01
C GLY A 495 -14.11 -4.19 10.03
N PRO A 496 -14.98 -3.38 9.40
CA PRO A 496 -16.41 -3.65 9.36
C PRO A 496 -16.74 -4.83 8.42
N GLY A 497 -17.82 -5.56 8.71
CA GLY A 497 -18.37 -6.61 7.84
C GLY A 497 -17.59 -7.92 7.81
N HIS A 498 -16.60 -8.12 8.67
CA HIS A 498 -15.75 -9.32 8.68
C HIS A 498 -16.54 -10.63 8.85
N GLU A 499 -17.65 -10.63 9.59
CA GLU A 499 -18.52 -11.80 9.78
C GLU A 499 -19.14 -12.27 8.44
N LEU A 500 -19.60 -11.33 7.62
CA LEU A 500 -20.16 -11.64 6.29
C LEU A 500 -19.08 -12.08 5.30
N ALA A 501 -17.88 -11.49 5.38
CA ALA A 501 -16.75 -11.88 4.54
C ALA A 501 -16.20 -13.27 4.91
N SER A 502 -16.36 -13.73 6.15
CA SER A 502 -16.02 -15.10 6.59
C SER A 502 -17.16 -16.12 6.35
N GLY A 503 -18.29 -15.70 5.78
CA GLY A 503 -19.43 -16.58 5.50
C GLY A 503 -20.38 -16.75 6.68
N GLU A 504 -20.15 -16.05 7.78
CA GLU A 504 -21.04 -16.05 8.94
C GLU A 504 -22.19 -15.04 8.76
N GLY A 505 -23.40 -15.36 9.20
CA GLY A 505 -24.54 -14.42 9.17
C GLY A 505 -25.25 -14.23 7.82
N VAL A 506 -24.97 -15.07 6.82
CA VAL A 506 -25.49 -14.93 5.45
C VAL A 506 -26.96 -15.34 5.30
N GLU A 507 -27.56 -16.03 6.28
CA GLU A 507 -28.87 -16.68 6.16
C GLU A 507 -30.06 -15.71 5.97
N GLY A 508 -29.98 -14.45 6.40
CA GLY A 508 -31.03 -13.43 6.14
C GLY A 508 -30.72 -12.48 4.95
N VAL A 509 -29.48 -12.52 4.45
CA VAL A 509 -28.98 -11.60 3.42
C VAL A 509 -29.27 -12.10 2.01
N ARG A 510 -29.55 -13.40 1.83
CA ARG A 510 -29.80 -14.01 0.51
C ARG A 510 -31.02 -13.44 -0.20
N GLU A 511 -32.05 -13.05 0.54
CA GLU A 511 -33.31 -12.54 -0.02
C GLU A 511 -33.28 -11.04 -0.35
N LEU A 512 -32.20 -10.32 0.03
CA LEU A 512 -32.09 -8.89 -0.18
C LEU A 512 -31.42 -8.56 -1.52
N ILE A 513 -31.82 -7.44 -2.11
CA ILE A 513 -31.05 -6.80 -3.19
C ILE A 513 -29.75 -6.30 -2.59
N LYS A 514 -28.61 -6.65 -3.20
CA LYS A 514 -27.30 -6.25 -2.73
C LYS A 514 -26.74 -5.14 -3.62
N VAL A 515 -26.39 -4.02 -3.03
CA VAL A 515 -25.74 -2.91 -3.73
C VAL A 515 -24.37 -2.69 -3.08
N LEU A 516 -23.33 -3.07 -3.79
CA LEU A 516 -21.94 -2.93 -3.35
C LEU A 516 -21.29 -1.77 -4.08
N ALA A 517 -20.80 -0.79 -3.35
CA ALA A 517 -19.98 0.27 -3.90
C ALA A 517 -18.50 -0.13 -3.84
N SER A 518 -17.72 0.30 -4.82
CA SER A 518 -16.29 0.08 -4.93
C SER A 518 -15.68 1.32 -5.60
N GLY A 519 -15.53 2.40 -4.82
CA GLY A 519 -15.15 3.71 -5.32
C GLY A 519 -16.17 4.31 -6.30
N SER A 520 -15.75 4.50 -7.55
CA SER A 520 -16.61 5.02 -8.64
C SER A 520 -17.38 3.93 -9.41
N LEU A 521 -17.29 2.67 -8.94
CA LEU A 521 -17.99 1.51 -9.48
C LEU A 521 -19.06 1.02 -8.49
N GLY A 522 -20.26 0.69 -8.99
CA GLY A 522 -21.35 0.08 -8.24
C GLY A 522 -21.74 -1.27 -8.83
N LEU A 523 -22.03 -2.24 -7.98
CA LEU A 523 -22.49 -3.59 -8.35
C LEU A 523 -23.85 -3.83 -7.73
N ILE A 524 -24.85 -4.24 -8.53
CA ILE A 524 -26.21 -4.51 -8.08
C ILE A 524 -26.51 -5.97 -8.39
N TYR A 525 -26.82 -6.74 -7.34
CA TYR A 525 -27.30 -8.12 -7.40
C TYR A 525 -28.75 -8.14 -6.92
N LEU A 526 -29.65 -8.51 -7.80
CA LEU A 526 -31.10 -8.42 -7.55
C LEU A 526 -31.64 -9.59 -6.71
N ASP A 527 -30.93 -10.69 -6.72
CA ASP A 527 -31.23 -11.90 -5.95
C ASP A 527 -29.96 -12.74 -5.73
N ALA A 528 -30.12 -13.91 -5.10
CA ALA A 528 -29.04 -14.88 -4.91
C ALA A 528 -29.20 -16.13 -5.81
N GLU A 529 -30.07 -16.09 -6.80
CA GLU A 529 -30.19 -17.20 -7.74
C GLU A 529 -28.99 -17.25 -8.67
N PRO A 530 -28.41 -18.43 -8.95
CA PRO A 530 -27.31 -18.58 -9.86
C PRO A 530 -27.54 -17.96 -11.23
N GLY A 531 -26.48 -17.40 -11.80
CA GLY A 531 -26.51 -16.76 -13.10
C GLY A 531 -26.91 -15.28 -13.06
N ARG A 532 -26.53 -14.58 -14.11
CA ARG A 532 -26.78 -13.16 -14.28
C ARG A 532 -28.20 -12.91 -14.79
N ARG A 533 -28.94 -11.98 -14.16
CA ARG A 533 -30.26 -11.56 -14.65
C ARG A 533 -30.13 -10.76 -15.94
N THR A 534 -31.03 -11.06 -16.92
CA THR A 534 -31.06 -10.34 -18.16
C THR A 534 -31.83 -9.03 -18.06
N LEU A 535 -31.60 -8.11 -18.99
CA LEU A 535 -32.31 -6.84 -19.07
C LEU A 535 -33.82 -7.02 -19.12
N GLU A 536 -34.29 -8.05 -19.85
CA GLU A 536 -35.71 -8.39 -20.01
C GLU A 536 -36.31 -8.85 -18.68
N GLN A 537 -35.61 -9.71 -17.95
CA GLN A 537 -36.00 -10.19 -16.61
C GLN A 537 -36.01 -9.04 -15.59
N ILE A 538 -35.00 -8.18 -15.63
CA ILE A 538 -34.89 -6.99 -14.78
C ILE A 538 -36.09 -6.06 -15.02
N ASN A 539 -36.40 -5.76 -16.28
CA ASN A 539 -37.51 -4.88 -16.65
C ASN A 539 -38.88 -5.49 -16.30
N ALA A 540 -39.03 -6.82 -16.38
CA ALA A 540 -40.25 -7.50 -15.99
C ALA A 540 -40.47 -7.42 -14.46
N THR A 541 -39.44 -7.51 -13.65
CA THR A 541 -39.54 -7.48 -12.20
C THR A 541 -39.49 -6.07 -11.62
N PHE A 542 -38.60 -5.23 -12.14
CA PHE A 542 -38.34 -3.87 -11.66
C PHE A 542 -38.35 -2.85 -12.82
N PRO A 543 -39.51 -2.53 -13.38
CA PRO A 543 -39.64 -1.71 -14.63
C PRO A 543 -39.11 -0.28 -14.49
N HIS A 544 -38.96 0.22 -13.27
CA HIS A 544 -38.45 1.55 -12.98
C HIS A 544 -36.94 1.61 -12.71
N LEU A 545 -36.26 0.49 -12.50
CA LEU A 545 -34.87 0.44 -12.08
C LEU A 545 -33.92 0.99 -13.15
N ILE A 546 -33.91 0.36 -14.32
CA ILE A 546 -33.03 0.78 -15.44
C ILE A 546 -33.28 2.24 -15.85
N PRO A 547 -34.53 2.68 -16.08
CA PRO A 547 -34.78 4.09 -16.41
C PRO A 547 -34.36 5.08 -15.34
N ARG A 548 -34.44 4.70 -14.05
CA ARG A 548 -34.05 5.58 -12.95
C ARG A 548 -32.54 5.70 -12.84
N LEU A 549 -31.81 4.58 -12.99
CA LEU A 549 -30.36 4.57 -13.01
C LEU A 549 -29.79 5.42 -14.15
N VAL A 550 -30.16 5.13 -15.40
CA VAL A 550 -29.57 5.79 -16.57
C VAL A 550 -29.91 7.28 -16.67
N LYS A 551 -31.05 7.73 -16.11
CA LYS A 551 -31.41 9.15 -16.06
C LYS A 551 -30.74 9.93 -14.94
N HIS A 552 -30.09 9.25 -13.99
CA HIS A 552 -29.45 9.94 -12.88
C HIS A 552 -28.15 10.58 -13.33
N LYS A 553 -27.99 11.88 -13.09
CA LYS A 553 -26.80 12.66 -13.54
C LYS A 553 -25.45 12.18 -13.00
N GLY A 554 -25.45 11.47 -11.90
CA GLY A 554 -24.25 10.90 -11.29
C GLY A 554 -23.83 9.55 -11.87
N ILE A 555 -24.60 9.00 -12.82
CA ILE A 555 -24.32 7.73 -13.48
C ILE A 555 -23.95 8.00 -14.94
N GLY A 556 -22.78 7.53 -15.35
CA GLY A 556 -22.30 7.66 -16.72
C GLY A 556 -22.92 6.62 -17.64
N PHE A 557 -22.83 5.36 -17.24
CA PHE A 557 -23.47 4.24 -17.92
C PHE A 557 -23.70 3.07 -16.95
N ILE A 558 -24.51 2.14 -17.37
CA ILE A 558 -24.67 0.82 -16.75
C ILE A 558 -24.33 -0.27 -17.75
N LEU A 559 -23.77 -1.38 -17.24
CA LEU A 559 -23.58 -2.61 -18.00
C LEU A 559 -24.65 -3.62 -17.59
N VAL A 560 -25.39 -4.15 -18.56
CA VAL A 560 -26.41 -5.19 -18.43
C VAL A 560 -26.28 -6.24 -19.52
N LEU A 561 -26.87 -7.42 -19.32
CA LEU A 561 -26.94 -8.47 -20.32
C LEU A 561 -28.35 -8.55 -20.92
N SER A 562 -28.52 -8.40 -22.22
CA SER A 562 -29.77 -8.64 -22.94
C SER A 562 -29.84 -10.04 -23.51
N GLU A 563 -31.02 -10.66 -23.49
CA GLU A 563 -31.26 -11.98 -24.13
C GLU A 563 -31.15 -11.91 -25.65
N GLN A 564 -31.43 -10.75 -26.24
CA GLN A 564 -31.48 -10.56 -27.68
C GLN A 564 -30.20 -9.95 -28.24
N ASP A 565 -29.58 -9.02 -27.52
CA ASP A 565 -28.51 -8.17 -28.02
C ASP A 565 -27.17 -8.41 -27.31
N GLY A 566 -27.09 -9.38 -26.37
CA GLY A 566 -25.89 -9.64 -25.60
C GLY A 566 -25.56 -8.51 -24.59
N PRO A 567 -24.29 -8.27 -24.28
CA PRO A 567 -23.90 -7.26 -23.32
C PRO A 567 -24.10 -5.82 -23.89
N LEU A 568 -24.75 -4.98 -23.09
CA LEU A 568 -25.10 -3.60 -23.44
C LEU A 568 -24.52 -2.61 -22.43
N ALA A 569 -23.91 -1.54 -22.91
CA ALA A 569 -23.63 -0.35 -22.11
C ALA A 569 -24.76 0.68 -22.41
N ILE A 570 -25.54 1.02 -21.37
CA ILE A 570 -26.68 1.92 -21.49
C ILE A 570 -26.39 3.20 -20.72
N GLY A 571 -26.50 4.34 -21.38
CA GLY A 571 -26.42 5.67 -20.79
C GLY A 571 -27.71 6.47 -20.97
N ALA A 572 -27.69 7.71 -20.49
CA ALA A 572 -28.87 8.59 -20.53
C ALA A 572 -29.38 8.88 -21.94
N HIS A 573 -28.51 8.85 -22.94
CA HIS A 573 -28.81 9.31 -24.31
C HIS A 573 -28.52 8.29 -25.42
N GLY A 574 -28.16 7.05 -25.04
CA GLY A 574 -27.89 6.01 -26.03
C GLY A 574 -27.45 4.68 -25.43
N VAL A 575 -27.24 3.73 -26.34
CA VAL A 575 -26.86 2.36 -26.05
C VAL A 575 -25.68 1.95 -26.94
N HIS A 576 -24.68 1.31 -26.37
CA HIS A 576 -23.59 0.66 -27.09
C HIS A 576 -23.75 -0.87 -26.98
N HIS A 577 -23.98 -1.53 -28.11
CA HIS A 577 -24.03 -2.98 -28.22
C HIS A 577 -22.61 -3.52 -28.33
N LEU A 578 -22.10 -4.06 -27.26
CA LEU A 578 -20.65 -4.30 -27.07
C LEU A 578 -20.09 -5.36 -28.02
N GLU A 579 -20.84 -6.41 -28.37
CA GLU A 579 -20.36 -7.47 -29.27
C GLU A 579 -20.36 -7.00 -30.75
N THR A 580 -21.29 -6.18 -31.13
CA THR A 580 -21.44 -5.75 -32.53
C THR A 580 -20.80 -4.41 -32.83
N GLY A 581 -20.53 -3.60 -31.79
CA GLY A 581 -20.08 -2.22 -31.90
C GLY A 581 -21.18 -1.24 -32.40
N ARG A 582 -22.44 -1.71 -32.49
CA ARG A 582 -23.59 -0.86 -32.91
C ARG A 582 -23.88 0.16 -31.80
N ILE A 583 -24.04 1.42 -32.18
CA ILE A 583 -24.38 2.50 -31.27
C ILE A 583 -25.77 3.05 -31.65
N GLU A 584 -26.66 3.16 -30.65
CA GLU A 584 -27.95 3.82 -30.76
C GLU A 584 -27.93 5.11 -29.94
N GLY A 585 -28.21 6.23 -30.58
CA GLY A 585 -28.12 7.54 -29.93
C GLY A 585 -26.69 8.04 -29.77
N ILE A 586 -26.36 8.57 -28.59
CA ILE A 586 -25.01 9.04 -28.22
C ILE A 586 -24.28 7.90 -27.50
N ASP A 587 -23.08 7.56 -27.96
CA ASP A 587 -22.27 6.52 -27.31
C ASP A 587 -21.99 6.84 -25.84
N PRO A 588 -22.52 6.04 -24.88
CA PRO A 588 -22.31 6.28 -23.46
C PRO A 588 -20.87 6.05 -23.00
N LEU A 589 -20.06 5.35 -23.79
CA LEU A 589 -18.66 5.03 -23.47
C LEU A 589 -17.68 6.08 -23.99
N LEU A 590 -18.10 6.99 -24.87
CA LEU A 590 -17.22 7.99 -25.47
C LEU A 590 -16.39 8.81 -24.47
N PRO A 591 -16.93 9.28 -23.31
CA PRO A 591 -16.16 10.07 -22.34
C PRO A 591 -15.10 9.26 -21.59
N PHE A 592 -15.17 7.92 -21.63
CA PHE A 592 -14.34 7.03 -20.81
C PHE A 592 -13.08 6.51 -21.51
N GLY A 593 -12.81 7.01 -22.72
CA GLY A 593 -11.60 6.70 -23.47
C GLY A 593 -11.79 5.65 -24.57
N PRO A 594 -10.78 5.49 -25.44
CA PRO A 594 -10.89 4.67 -26.64
C PRO A 594 -11.01 3.17 -26.37
N ASN A 595 -10.51 2.68 -25.23
CA ASN A 595 -10.55 1.27 -24.86
C ASN A 595 -11.77 0.90 -23.99
N ALA A 596 -12.65 1.86 -23.65
CA ALA A 596 -13.76 1.65 -22.74
C ALA A 596 -14.65 0.47 -23.15
N ALA A 597 -15.04 0.38 -24.43
CA ALA A 597 -15.86 -0.73 -24.94
C ALA A 597 -15.18 -2.10 -24.77
N ARG A 598 -13.85 -2.16 -25.00
CA ARG A 598 -13.06 -3.39 -24.81
C ARG A 598 -13.05 -3.82 -23.33
N HIS A 599 -12.82 -2.88 -22.42
CA HIS A 599 -12.81 -3.16 -20.98
C HIS A 599 -14.20 -3.64 -20.51
N VAL A 600 -15.25 -2.94 -20.90
CA VAL A 600 -16.63 -3.29 -20.50
C VAL A 600 -17.06 -4.65 -21.08
N LEU A 601 -16.73 -4.94 -22.33
CA LEU A 601 -17.00 -6.24 -22.95
C LEU A 601 -16.27 -7.37 -22.23
N ARG A 602 -14.96 -7.19 -21.94
CA ARG A 602 -14.15 -8.17 -21.19
C ARG A 602 -14.78 -8.49 -19.83
N THR A 603 -15.08 -7.46 -19.05
CA THR A 603 -15.67 -7.62 -17.71
C THR A 603 -17.06 -8.25 -17.78
N SER A 604 -17.85 -7.96 -18.82
CA SER A 604 -19.16 -8.61 -19.03
C SER A 604 -19.06 -10.13 -19.18
N GLY A 605 -17.92 -10.66 -19.61
CA GLY A 605 -17.66 -12.09 -19.75
C GLY A 605 -17.28 -12.80 -18.45
N PHE A 606 -17.09 -12.10 -17.35
CA PHE A 606 -16.71 -12.69 -16.07
C PHE A 606 -17.86 -13.52 -15.47
N ALA A 607 -17.53 -14.62 -14.82
CA ALA A 607 -18.52 -15.51 -14.21
C ALA A 607 -19.29 -14.84 -13.05
N HIS A 608 -18.60 -14.03 -12.25
CA HIS A 608 -19.16 -13.40 -11.05
C HIS A 608 -19.50 -11.91 -11.21
N VAL A 609 -19.69 -11.47 -12.47
CA VAL A 609 -20.16 -10.10 -12.74
C VAL A 609 -21.58 -9.89 -12.19
N ALA A 610 -21.87 -8.67 -11.68
CA ALA A 610 -23.17 -8.33 -11.13
C ALA A 610 -24.29 -8.32 -12.21
N ASP A 611 -25.55 -8.41 -11.78
CA ASP A 611 -26.71 -8.27 -12.69
C ASP A 611 -26.67 -6.92 -13.42
N ILE A 612 -26.31 -5.85 -12.66
CA ILE A 612 -26.09 -4.52 -13.21
C ILE A 612 -24.77 -4.00 -12.63
N MET A 613 -23.83 -3.58 -13.48
CA MET A 613 -22.70 -2.77 -13.07
C MET A 613 -22.96 -1.31 -13.39
N VAL A 614 -22.60 -0.42 -12.50
CA VAL A 614 -22.88 1.02 -12.59
C VAL A 614 -21.57 1.79 -12.55
N ASN A 615 -21.23 2.52 -13.61
CA ASN A 615 -20.07 3.42 -13.61
C ASN A 615 -20.51 4.86 -13.33
N ALA A 616 -19.82 5.54 -12.43
CA ALA A 616 -20.09 6.93 -12.13
C ALA A 616 -19.86 7.85 -13.36
N SER A 617 -20.52 9.00 -13.38
CA SER A 617 -20.34 9.97 -14.46
C SER A 617 -18.96 10.64 -14.39
N PHE A 618 -18.35 10.82 -15.55
CA PHE A 618 -17.10 11.55 -15.74
C PHE A 618 -17.38 12.95 -16.28
N ASP A 619 -16.83 13.97 -15.65
CA ASP A 619 -16.85 15.35 -16.14
C ASP A 619 -15.52 15.66 -16.84
N GLU A 620 -15.53 15.68 -18.17
CA GLU A 620 -14.33 15.95 -18.99
C GLU A 620 -13.75 17.37 -18.78
N GLN A 621 -14.56 18.34 -18.33
CA GLN A 621 -14.10 19.72 -18.15
C GLN A 621 -13.29 19.88 -16.84
N THR A 622 -13.71 19.21 -15.78
CA THR A 622 -13.05 19.25 -14.46
C THR A 622 -12.15 18.04 -14.22
N CYS A 623 -12.22 17.02 -15.07
CA CYS A 623 -11.60 15.70 -14.91
C CYS A 623 -12.05 15.00 -13.61
N GLU A 624 -13.26 15.27 -13.13
CA GLU A 624 -13.80 14.72 -11.89
C GLU A 624 -14.69 13.49 -12.14
N ILE A 625 -14.59 12.51 -11.24
CA ILE A 625 -15.49 11.36 -11.15
C ILE A 625 -16.02 11.26 -9.74
N GLY A 626 -17.35 11.14 -9.58
CA GLY A 626 -17.97 10.97 -8.28
C GLY A 626 -17.76 9.55 -7.74
N ALA A 627 -17.55 9.41 -6.43
CA ALA A 627 -17.53 8.12 -5.77
C ALA A 627 -18.92 7.73 -5.25
N PHE A 628 -19.30 6.46 -5.35
CA PHE A 628 -20.50 5.92 -4.68
C PHE A 628 -20.28 5.70 -3.20
N GLU A 629 -19.01 5.71 -2.77
CA GLU A 629 -18.57 5.69 -1.38
C GLU A 629 -18.17 7.10 -0.90
N GLU A 630 -17.97 7.26 0.41
CA GLU A 630 -17.54 8.54 1.00
C GLU A 630 -16.03 8.76 0.83
N LEU A 631 -15.59 8.91 -0.43
CA LEU A 631 -14.21 9.10 -0.86
C LEU A 631 -14.10 10.33 -1.74
N VAL A 632 -13.07 11.18 -1.51
CA VAL A 632 -12.77 12.37 -2.32
C VAL A 632 -11.88 12.03 -3.51
N GLY A 633 -10.82 11.26 -3.27
CA GLY A 633 -10.09 10.53 -4.31
C GLY A 633 -10.70 9.14 -4.44
N SER A 634 -10.95 8.67 -5.64
CA SER A 634 -11.55 7.35 -5.84
C SER A 634 -11.06 6.68 -7.12
N HIS A 635 -11.22 5.37 -7.16
CA HIS A 635 -10.93 4.51 -8.31
C HIS A 635 -11.97 3.39 -8.41
N GLY A 636 -11.80 2.44 -9.31
CA GLY A 636 -12.66 1.26 -9.49
C GLY A 636 -13.49 1.29 -10.76
N GLY A 637 -13.87 2.46 -11.24
CA GLY A 637 -14.60 2.65 -12.49
C GLY A 637 -13.71 2.97 -13.68
N LEU A 638 -14.34 3.27 -14.82
CA LEU A 638 -13.68 3.79 -16.01
C LEU A 638 -13.65 5.32 -16.01
N GLY A 639 -12.68 5.86 -16.71
CA GLY A 639 -12.54 7.28 -17.00
C GLY A 639 -11.61 8.02 -16.02
N GLY A 640 -11.10 9.17 -16.45
CA GLY A 640 -10.25 10.03 -15.66
C GLY A 640 -8.87 9.43 -15.33
N GLU A 641 -8.20 10.03 -14.35
CA GLU A 641 -6.82 9.67 -14.01
C GLU A 641 -6.71 8.30 -13.33
N GLN A 642 -7.79 7.72 -12.80
CA GLN A 642 -7.79 6.40 -12.16
C GLN A 642 -7.35 5.27 -13.12
N MET A 643 -7.56 5.45 -14.43
CA MET A 643 -7.21 4.47 -15.46
C MET A 643 -5.74 4.54 -15.91
N HIS A 644 -4.99 5.55 -15.47
CA HIS A 644 -3.67 5.86 -16.00
C HIS A 644 -2.56 5.78 -14.94
N PRO A 645 -2.20 4.59 -14.50
CA PRO A 645 -1.01 4.35 -13.71
C PRO A 645 0.28 4.54 -14.51
N PHE A 646 1.46 4.41 -13.86
CA PHE A 646 2.75 4.64 -14.47
C PHE A 646 3.76 3.54 -14.15
N VAL A 647 4.83 3.49 -14.95
CA VAL A 647 6.07 2.76 -14.65
C VAL A 647 7.26 3.68 -14.87
N LEU A 648 8.11 3.81 -13.86
CA LEU A 648 9.39 4.51 -13.90
C LEU A 648 10.50 3.46 -13.77
N PHE A 649 11.29 3.27 -14.83
CA PHE A 649 12.20 2.15 -14.99
C PHE A 649 13.54 2.55 -15.60
N PRO A 650 14.61 1.77 -15.42
CA PRO A 650 15.90 2.02 -16.02
C PRO A 650 15.82 2.22 -17.53
N SER A 651 16.47 3.27 -18.05
CA SER A 651 16.42 3.63 -19.48
C SER A 651 16.95 2.55 -20.42
N GLU A 652 17.72 1.60 -19.91
CA GLU A 652 18.23 0.44 -20.64
C GLU A 652 17.18 -0.65 -20.90
N PHE A 653 16.06 -0.66 -20.17
CA PHE A 653 15.01 -1.64 -20.38
C PHE A 653 14.13 -1.28 -21.58
N PRO A 654 13.76 -2.24 -22.43
CA PRO A 654 12.84 -2.00 -23.53
C PRO A 654 11.44 -1.67 -23.02
N TRP A 655 10.74 -0.80 -23.76
CA TRP A 655 9.32 -0.52 -23.56
C TRP A 655 8.59 -0.70 -24.89
N PRO A 656 7.40 -1.30 -24.92
CA PRO A 656 6.62 -1.48 -26.14
C PRO A 656 6.36 -0.16 -26.86
N GLU A 657 6.36 -0.18 -28.19
CA GLU A 657 5.95 0.98 -29.01
C GLU A 657 4.43 1.16 -28.97
N GLU A 658 3.68 0.06 -28.84
CA GLU A 658 2.23 0.06 -28.68
C GLU A 658 1.86 0.40 -27.23
N PRO A 659 0.69 1.06 -27.01
CA PRO A 659 0.20 1.33 -25.66
C PRO A 659 0.07 0.06 -24.82
N VAL A 660 0.59 0.10 -23.61
CA VAL A 660 0.38 -1.00 -22.63
C VAL A 660 -1.00 -0.83 -22.03
N VAL A 661 -1.91 -1.74 -22.39
CA VAL A 661 -3.29 -1.77 -21.94
C VAL A 661 -3.54 -3.09 -21.22
N SER A 662 -3.98 -3.05 -20.00
CA SER A 662 -4.21 -4.10 -19.01
C SER A 662 -3.01 -4.46 -18.13
N ALA A 663 -3.31 -4.90 -16.91
CA ALA A 663 -2.32 -5.40 -15.96
C ALA A 663 -1.61 -6.67 -16.46
N GLU A 664 -2.30 -7.51 -17.21
CA GLU A 664 -1.72 -8.69 -17.87
C GLU A 664 -0.69 -8.32 -18.94
N HIS A 665 -0.93 -7.22 -19.69
CA HIS A 665 0.05 -6.71 -20.66
C HIS A 665 1.29 -6.19 -19.94
N LEU A 666 1.10 -5.43 -18.86
CA LEU A 666 2.23 -4.96 -18.04
C LEU A 666 3.02 -6.15 -17.47
N HIS A 667 2.36 -7.18 -16.96
CA HIS A 667 3.02 -8.41 -16.50
C HIS A 667 3.99 -8.96 -17.55
N ARG A 668 3.54 -9.07 -18.82
CA ARG A 668 4.40 -9.56 -19.92
C ARG A 668 5.65 -8.69 -20.12
N VAL A 669 5.52 -7.38 -20.00
CA VAL A 669 6.66 -6.45 -20.08
C VAL A 669 7.65 -6.72 -18.93
N LEU A 670 7.15 -6.82 -17.70
CA LEU A 670 8.00 -7.04 -16.52
C LEU A 670 8.69 -8.42 -16.55
N VAL A 671 7.99 -9.46 -16.99
CA VAL A 671 8.56 -10.80 -17.21
C VAL A 671 9.63 -10.75 -18.30
N GLY A 672 9.40 -9.99 -19.36
CA GLY A 672 10.40 -9.76 -20.41
C GLY A 672 11.71 -9.19 -19.86
N TRP A 673 11.65 -8.18 -18.98
CA TRP A 673 12.84 -7.63 -18.32
C TRP A 673 13.57 -8.63 -17.44
N LEU A 674 12.84 -9.49 -16.71
CA LEU A 674 13.45 -10.57 -15.94
C LEU A 674 14.16 -11.59 -16.83
N HIS A 675 13.55 -11.95 -17.96
CA HIS A 675 14.16 -12.81 -18.96
C HIS A 675 15.44 -12.20 -19.54
N ASP A 676 15.42 -10.91 -19.93
CA ASP A 676 16.58 -10.21 -20.49
C ASP A 676 17.75 -10.13 -19.50
N LEU A 677 17.47 -10.06 -18.20
CA LEU A 677 18.47 -10.16 -17.14
C LEU A 677 19.00 -11.58 -16.90
N GLY A 678 18.33 -12.61 -17.40
CA GLY A 678 18.75 -14.01 -17.27
C GLY A 678 18.07 -14.81 -16.16
N HIS A 679 16.87 -14.40 -15.70
CA HIS A 679 16.08 -15.16 -14.72
C HIS A 679 15.32 -16.31 -15.42
N ASP A 680 15.66 -17.56 -15.12
CA ASP A 680 15.18 -18.75 -15.83
C ASP A 680 13.66 -18.98 -15.78
N ILE A 681 13.01 -18.68 -14.65
CA ILE A 681 11.55 -18.88 -14.48
C ILE A 681 10.76 -17.92 -15.36
N ALA A 682 11.19 -16.66 -15.44
CA ALA A 682 10.62 -15.71 -16.36
C ALA A 682 10.76 -16.16 -17.83
N ARG A 683 11.88 -16.82 -18.17
CA ARG A 683 12.13 -17.35 -19.50
C ARG A 683 11.13 -18.42 -19.91
N VAL A 684 10.84 -19.38 -19.04
CA VAL A 684 9.89 -20.47 -19.34
C VAL A 684 8.50 -19.92 -19.63
N LYS A 685 7.99 -19.05 -18.76
CA LYS A 685 6.67 -18.44 -18.93
C LYS A 685 6.55 -17.58 -20.18
N HIS A 686 7.58 -16.84 -20.52
CA HIS A 686 7.63 -16.00 -21.72
C HIS A 686 7.60 -16.86 -23.00
N LEU A 687 8.41 -17.93 -23.05
CA LEU A 687 8.46 -18.82 -24.22
C LEU A 687 7.14 -19.59 -24.43
N GLU A 688 6.50 -20.06 -23.36
CA GLU A 688 5.22 -20.76 -23.45
C GLU A 688 4.13 -19.84 -24.03
N ARG A 689 4.04 -18.57 -23.57
CA ARG A 689 3.07 -17.62 -24.12
C ARG A 689 3.32 -17.27 -25.59
N LEU A 690 4.56 -17.07 -26.00
CA LEU A 690 4.89 -16.85 -27.41
C LEU A 690 4.47 -18.05 -28.28
N GLN A 691 4.55 -19.28 -27.74
CA GLN A 691 4.10 -20.48 -28.44
C GLN A 691 2.58 -20.55 -28.52
N GLU A 692 1.86 -20.17 -27.47
CA GLU A 692 0.40 -20.08 -27.45
C GLU A 692 -0.13 -19.00 -28.41
N GLU A 693 0.48 -17.81 -28.41
CA GLU A 693 0.13 -16.71 -29.32
C GLU A 693 0.41 -17.10 -30.80
N ALA A 694 1.52 -17.79 -31.06
CA ALA A 694 1.81 -18.31 -32.40
C ALA A 694 0.88 -19.46 -32.83
N ALA A 695 0.30 -20.21 -31.88
CA ALA A 695 -0.67 -21.26 -32.18
C ALA A 695 -2.10 -20.74 -32.39
N THR A 696 -2.40 -19.51 -31.91
CA THR A 696 -3.71 -18.86 -32.04
C THR A 696 -3.77 -17.84 -33.17
N SER A 697 -2.64 -17.45 -33.73
CA SER A 697 -2.51 -16.62 -34.93
C SER A 697 -2.43 -17.51 -36.19
#